data_e0c5260815cc6716bf719fcb3668538c
#
_entry.id   e0c5260815cc6716bf719fcb3668538c
#
_cell.length_a   1.000
_cell.length_b   1.000
_cell.length_c   1.000
_cell.angle_alpha   90.00
_cell.angle_beta   90.00
_cell.angle_gamma   90.00
#
_symmetry.space_group_name_H-M   'P 1'
#
loop_
_entity.id
_entity.type
_entity.pdbx_description
1 polymer ?
#
loop_
_entity_poly.entity_id
_entity_poly.type
_entity_poly.pdbx_seq_one_letter_code
_entity_poly.pdbx_strand_id
1 'polypeptide(L)'
;MMTANEIRDSYLKFFESKGHVIVPSAPMVIKDDPTLMFTNAGMNQWKDIILGTKEPEPRRRTDSQKCLRVSGKHNDLEEVGRDAALSHHTMFEMLGNWSFGDYFKEGAIDYAYEYLVDVLHLDPKDLYVTVFEGDKAEGISRDDEAASYWEKHFPKNHIVNGNKHDNFWEMGDTGPCGPCSEIHIDFRSNKEKAKVPGEELVNKDHPQVIEIWNIVFMQFNRKADGSLEPLKMHVIDTGMGFERLVRLMQGKNSNYDTDIFTPVIEEIERLSGKKYNHTFPEGPNGEGINEEQKVDIAMRVVADHLRAVAFSIADGQLPSNAKAGYVIRRILRRAVRYAYTFLGQKEAFMYKLINVLVHEMGVAYPELTAQRELIARVMKEEEDSFLRTLDKGISLLSGAMDELKAHGKTELDGKEAFRLFDTYGFPLDLTELICGENGYTVDEKQFNEEMAQQKARARNAAVVENGDWEVLREGEQEFVGYDYTEYECHILRYRKVTQKKNSFYELVLDYTPFYGEMGGQVGDQGVLVSEDETINVIDTKRENNQSIHIVKELPKNVEADFMACVDVEKRDASAANHTATHLLDYALKQVLGDHAEQKGSYVSPDTLRFDVSHFQKITDEELRQVERLVNGMIRADYPMDEHRDTPMEEAKKMGAVALFGEKYGDKVRVVRFGPSCEFCGGIHAKSTGRIGFFKIVGESSVAAGVRRIEAMTGETCENAIYALEDTLRDLKAMFNNAKDLKAVLTKFVEENDAMKKEVESFRAQAVDRAAKSLVERAKTVNSVHVVKAVLPVDPASAKDIVFKVREALPENLVCVLGSVYESRPLLSIMLSDDMVKNHDLNAGKIIREAAKLIKGGGGGQPHYAQAGGKDADGINAAVDKVVELLDL
;
A
#
# COMPACT_ATOMS: atom_id res chain seq x y z
N MET A 1 -35.39 -23.36 -1.88
CA MET A 1 -34.63 -22.13 -2.16
C MET A 1 -33.19 -22.57 -2.24
N MET A 2 -32.48 -22.26 -3.33
CA MET A 2 -31.08 -22.67 -3.51
C MET A 2 -30.15 -21.78 -2.63
N THR A 3 -29.16 -22.39 -2.04
CA THR A 3 -28.07 -21.67 -1.34
C THR A 3 -27.10 -21.07 -2.34
N ALA A 4 -26.30 -20.10 -1.91
CA ALA A 4 -25.25 -19.50 -2.72
C ALA A 4 -24.28 -20.56 -3.31
N ASN A 5 -23.87 -21.54 -2.48
CA ASN A 5 -23.02 -22.63 -2.94
C ASN A 5 -23.69 -23.51 -4.00
N GLU A 6 -24.97 -23.84 -3.86
CA GLU A 6 -25.72 -24.62 -4.85
C GLU A 6 -25.89 -23.84 -6.17
N ILE A 7 -26.05 -22.52 -6.11
CA ILE A 7 -26.16 -21.68 -7.31
C ILE A 7 -24.80 -21.64 -8.04
N ARG A 8 -23.70 -21.45 -7.33
CA ARG A 8 -22.33 -21.47 -7.91
C ARG A 8 -22.07 -22.82 -8.57
N ASP A 9 -22.33 -23.91 -7.88
CA ASP A 9 -22.18 -25.27 -8.38
C ASP A 9 -23.05 -25.53 -9.61
N SER A 10 -24.30 -25.04 -9.62
CA SER A 10 -25.21 -25.17 -10.76
C SER A 10 -24.61 -24.52 -12.02
N TYR A 11 -24.05 -23.30 -11.91
CA TYR A 11 -23.40 -22.60 -13.02
C TYR A 11 -22.21 -23.38 -13.56
N LEU A 12 -21.30 -23.75 -12.69
CA LEU A 12 -20.08 -24.47 -13.07
C LEU A 12 -20.39 -25.80 -13.74
N LYS A 13 -21.30 -26.59 -13.19
CA LYS A 13 -21.74 -27.88 -13.75
C LYS A 13 -22.49 -27.74 -15.06
N PHE A 14 -23.28 -26.66 -15.22
CA PHE A 14 -23.94 -26.38 -16.48
C PHE A 14 -22.90 -26.19 -17.60
N PHE A 15 -21.91 -25.28 -17.38
CA PHE A 15 -20.88 -25.04 -18.39
C PHE A 15 -19.91 -26.24 -18.57
N GLU A 16 -19.63 -27.01 -17.53
CA GLU A 16 -18.92 -28.29 -17.65
C GLU A 16 -19.67 -29.22 -18.60
N SER A 17 -21.01 -29.31 -18.50
CA SER A 17 -21.83 -30.11 -19.39
C SER A 17 -21.80 -29.65 -20.86
N LYS A 18 -21.44 -28.39 -21.09
CA LYS A 18 -21.22 -27.77 -22.41
C LYS A 18 -19.75 -27.89 -22.87
N GLY A 19 -18.95 -28.69 -22.19
CA GLY A 19 -17.55 -28.95 -22.55
C GLY A 19 -16.54 -27.90 -22.08
N HIS A 20 -16.89 -27.05 -21.14
CA HIS A 20 -15.96 -26.14 -20.48
C HIS A 20 -15.19 -26.86 -19.38
N VAL A 21 -13.92 -26.51 -19.24
CA VAL A 21 -13.10 -26.97 -18.10
C VAL A 21 -13.27 -25.98 -16.95
N ILE A 22 -13.63 -26.48 -15.77
CA ILE A 22 -13.68 -25.69 -14.56
C ILE A 22 -12.25 -25.37 -14.14
N VAL A 23 -11.93 -24.08 -14.00
CA VAL A 23 -10.61 -23.59 -13.59
C VAL A 23 -10.71 -22.84 -12.25
N PRO A 24 -9.66 -22.83 -11.42
CA PRO A 24 -9.65 -22.10 -10.17
C PRO A 24 -9.62 -20.59 -10.40
N SER A 25 -10.23 -19.84 -9.49
CA SER A 25 -10.17 -18.37 -9.46
C SER A 25 -8.72 -17.86 -9.43
N ALA A 26 -8.42 -16.84 -10.21
CA ALA A 26 -7.17 -16.13 -10.11
C ALA A 26 -7.09 -15.32 -8.79
N PRO A 27 -5.88 -15.01 -8.28
CA PRO A 27 -5.71 -14.06 -7.20
C PRO A 27 -6.30 -12.69 -7.54
N MET A 28 -6.84 -12.00 -6.53
CA MET A 28 -7.39 -10.66 -6.72
C MET A 28 -6.33 -9.60 -7.00
N VAL A 29 -5.09 -9.82 -6.58
CA VAL A 29 -3.97 -8.90 -6.82
C VAL A 29 -3.11 -9.43 -7.95
N ILE A 30 -2.98 -8.64 -9.02
CA ILE A 30 -2.20 -8.99 -10.19
C ILE A 30 -0.76 -8.54 -9.98
N LYS A 31 0.21 -9.46 -10.08
CA LYS A 31 1.63 -9.18 -9.87
C LYS A 31 2.35 -8.82 -11.19
N ASP A 32 1.92 -9.38 -12.31
CA ASP A 32 2.65 -9.39 -13.58
C ASP A 32 1.98 -8.57 -14.70
N ASP A 33 0.98 -7.72 -14.38
CA ASP A 33 0.37 -6.80 -15.34
C ASP A 33 0.59 -5.34 -14.92
N PRO A 34 1.38 -4.56 -15.65
CA PRO A 34 1.65 -3.16 -15.31
C PRO A 34 0.42 -2.24 -15.49
N THR A 35 -0.63 -2.71 -16.22
CA THR A 35 -1.82 -1.92 -16.52
C THR A 35 -2.93 -2.11 -15.48
N LEU A 36 -2.91 -3.22 -14.71
CA LEU A 36 -3.94 -3.58 -13.75
C LEU A 36 -3.32 -3.94 -12.39
N MET A 37 -3.80 -3.30 -11.34
CA MET A 37 -3.38 -3.62 -9.97
C MET A 37 -4.19 -4.77 -9.37
N PHE A 38 -5.46 -4.89 -9.76
CA PHE A 38 -6.40 -5.86 -9.24
C PHE A 38 -7.15 -6.56 -10.37
N THR A 39 -7.54 -7.81 -10.13
CA THR A 39 -8.46 -8.54 -11.00
C THR A 39 -9.84 -7.90 -10.88
N ASN A 40 -10.25 -7.13 -11.87
CA ASN A 40 -11.54 -6.42 -11.92
C ASN A 40 -12.61 -7.12 -12.77
N ALA A 41 -12.20 -8.15 -13.53
CA ALA A 41 -13.06 -8.97 -14.37
C ALA A 41 -12.44 -10.36 -14.56
N GLY A 42 -13.27 -11.36 -14.87
CA GLY A 42 -12.84 -12.75 -15.07
C GLY A 42 -11.82 -12.94 -16.18
N MET A 43 -11.90 -12.12 -17.21
CA MET A 43 -11.00 -12.19 -18.37
C MET A 43 -9.55 -11.78 -18.07
N ASN A 44 -9.27 -11.06 -17.00
CA ASN A 44 -7.93 -10.54 -16.75
C ASN A 44 -6.86 -11.64 -16.76
N GLN A 45 -7.20 -12.82 -16.30
CA GLN A 45 -6.30 -13.98 -16.30
C GLN A 45 -6.07 -14.60 -17.70
N TRP A 46 -6.81 -14.18 -18.74
CA TRP A 46 -6.76 -14.71 -20.10
C TRP A 46 -6.28 -13.70 -21.13
N LYS A 47 -5.76 -12.56 -20.70
CA LYS A 47 -5.32 -11.46 -21.56
C LYS A 47 -4.31 -11.89 -22.62
N ASP A 48 -3.38 -12.73 -22.26
CA ASP A 48 -2.37 -13.32 -23.16
C ASP A 48 -2.98 -14.16 -24.27
N ILE A 49 -4.01 -14.96 -23.95
CA ILE A 49 -4.74 -15.79 -24.92
C ILE A 49 -5.58 -14.90 -25.85
N ILE A 50 -6.30 -13.92 -25.29
CA ILE A 50 -7.17 -13.02 -26.07
C ILE A 50 -6.35 -12.21 -27.07
N LEU A 51 -5.18 -11.73 -26.66
CA LEU A 51 -4.24 -11.00 -27.52
C LEU A 51 -3.49 -11.90 -28.52
N GLY A 52 -3.69 -13.23 -28.45
CA GLY A 52 -3.05 -14.21 -29.36
C GLY A 52 -1.55 -14.38 -29.15
N THR A 53 -1.06 -14.11 -27.93
CA THR A 53 0.34 -14.34 -27.52
C THR A 53 0.54 -15.71 -26.90
N LYS A 54 -0.55 -16.45 -26.64
CA LYS A 54 -0.57 -17.81 -26.14
C LYS A 54 -1.73 -18.59 -26.77
N GLU A 55 -1.47 -19.85 -27.14
CA GLU A 55 -2.50 -20.73 -27.66
C GLU A 55 -3.52 -21.13 -26.59
N PRO A 56 -4.83 -21.19 -26.93
CA PRO A 56 -5.89 -21.57 -25.98
C PRO A 56 -6.01 -23.09 -25.84
N GLU A 57 -5.41 -23.67 -24.82
CA GLU A 57 -5.68 -25.05 -24.41
C GLU A 57 -6.06 -25.11 -22.91
N PRO A 58 -7.29 -25.57 -22.53
CA PRO A 58 -8.47 -25.85 -23.39
C PRO A 58 -9.14 -24.57 -23.93
N ARG A 59 -9.91 -24.68 -25.02
CA ARG A 59 -10.60 -23.56 -25.68
C ARG A 59 -11.87 -23.08 -24.97
N ARG A 60 -12.45 -23.90 -24.10
CA ARG A 60 -13.60 -23.55 -23.27
C ARG A 60 -13.26 -23.61 -21.81
N ARG A 61 -13.51 -22.55 -21.06
CA ARG A 61 -13.23 -22.46 -19.63
C ARG A 61 -14.40 -21.84 -18.89
N THR A 62 -14.53 -22.18 -17.59
CA THR A 62 -15.51 -21.56 -16.70
C THR A 62 -14.95 -21.49 -15.28
N ASP A 63 -15.28 -20.44 -14.55
CA ASP A 63 -14.96 -20.32 -13.13
C ASP A 63 -15.93 -19.40 -12.36
N SER A 64 -15.69 -19.29 -11.05
CA SER A 64 -16.19 -18.21 -10.22
C SER A 64 -14.98 -17.36 -9.83
N GLN A 65 -14.78 -16.25 -10.52
CA GLN A 65 -13.62 -15.37 -10.33
C GLN A 65 -13.85 -14.35 -9.22
N LYS A 66 -12.94 -14.30 -8.26
CA LYS A 66 -12.87 -13.23 -7.25
C LYS A 66 -12.44 -11.94 -7.93
N CYS A 67 -13.25 -10.92 -7.87
CA CYS A 67 -12.99 -9.60 -8.45
C CYS A 67 -12.93 -8.52 -7.36
N LEU A 68 -12.05 -7.53 -7.56
CA LEU A 68 -11.91 -6.39 -6.66
C LEU A 68 -11.98 -5.09 -7.46
N ARG A 69 -13.01 -4.25 -7.17
CA ARG A 69 -13.25 -2.96 -7.84
C ARG A 69 -13.13 -1.80 -6.85
N VAL A 70 -11.91 -1.29 -6.68
CA VAL A 70 -11.57 -0.29 -5.65
C VAL A 70 -10.63 0.81 -6.16
N SER A 71 -10.37 0.83 -7.47
CA SER A 71 -9.46 1.82 -8.08
C SER A 71 -9.64 1.91 -9.60
N GLY A 72 -9.17 3.01 -10.21
CA GLY A 72 -9.17 3.21 -11.65
C GLY A 72 -10.56 3.51 -12.21
N LYS A 73 -10.86 2.97 -13.42
CA LYS A 73 -12.13 3.14 -14.14
C LYS A 73 -13.29 2.44 -13.41
N HIS A 74 -12.99 1.34 -12.72
CA HIS A 74 -13.96 0.54 -11.96
C HIS A 74 -13.66 0.71 -10.45
N ASN A 75 -14.40 1.59 -9.78
CA ASN A 75 -14.21 1.90 -8.37
C ASN A 75 -15.57 2.04 -7.65
N ASP A 76 -16.01 0.96 -7.05
CA ASP A 76 -17.30 0.86 -6.36
C ASP A 76 -17.18 1.16 -4.84
N LEU A 77 -15.99 1.50 -4.35
CA LEU A 77 -15.68 1.63 -2.91
C LEU A 77 -16.63 2.57 -2.16
N GLU A 78 -16.97 3.71 -2.75
CA GLU A 78 -17.81 4.73 -2.09
C GLU A 78 -19.31 4.39 -2.14
N GLU A 79 -19.72 3.53 -3.08
CA GLU A 79 -21.11 3.11 -3.27
C GLU A 79 -21.52 1.98 -2.33
N VAL A 80 -20.56 1.20 -1.84
CA VAL A 80 -20.81 0.04 -0.98
C VAL A 80 -21.71 0.38 0.21
N GLY A 81 -22.85 -0.34 0.29
CA GLY A 81 -23.85 -0.21 1.33
C GLY A 81 -24.74 1.03 1.24
N ARG A 82 -24.50 1.93 0.25
CA ARG A 82 -25.19 3.21 0.08
C ARG A 82 -25.96 3.34 -1.24
N ASP A 83 -25.58 2.57 -2.27
CA ASP A 83 -26.27 2.61 -3.55
C ASP A 83 -27.74 2.17 -3.41
N ALA A 84 -28.65 2.81 -4.15
CA ALA A 84 -30.08 2.58 -4.05
C ALA A 84 -30.47 1.14 -4.36
N ALA A 85 -29.73 0.46 -5.24
CA ALA A 85 -29.94 -0.93 -5.60
C ALA A 85 -29.36 -1.92 -4.58
N LEU A 86 -28.45 -1.49 -3.69
CA LEU A 86 -27.67 -2.34 -2.76
C LEU A 86 -27.02 -3.54 -3.47
N SER A 87 -26.39 -3.27 -4.60
CA SER A 87 -25.86 -4.28 -5.52
C SER A 87 -24.37 -4.13 -5.86
N HIS A 88 -23.69 -3.07 -5.36
CA HIS A 88 -22.25 -2.85 -5.55
C HIS A 88 -21.44 -3.35 -4.37
N HIS A 89 -20.30 -3.94 -4.67
CA HIS A 89 -19.37 -4.53 -3.72
C HIS A 89 -17.93 -4.18 -4.04
N THR A 90 -17.09 -4.05 -3.02
CA THR A 90 -15.64 -3.93 -3.24
C THR A 90 -15.06 -5.23 -3.77
N MET A 91 -15.44 -6.35 -3.16
CA MET A 91 -15.13 -7.71 -3.62
C MET A 91 -16.43 -8.42 -3.98
N PHE A 92 -16.48 -9.01 -5.15
CA PHE A 92 -17.61 -9.83 -5.62
C PHE A 92 -17.10 -11.03 -6.41
N GLU A 93 -17.98 -12.01 -6.57
CA GLU A 93 -17.73 -13.17 -7.43
C GLU A 93 -18.34 -12.92 -8.81
N MET A 94 -17.53 -13.11 -9.85
CA MET A 94 -17.98 -13.07 -11.23
C MET A 94 -17.99 -14.49 -11.78
N LEU A 95 -19.19 -15.01 -12.04
CA LEU A 95 -19.34 -16.29 -12.74
C LEU A 95 -19.03 -16.05 -14.21
N GLY A 96 -18.01 -16.72 -14.74
CA GLY A 96 -17.52 -16.53 -16.08
C GLY A 96 -17.48 -17.80 -16.91
N ASN A 97 -17.77 -17.63 -18.20
CA ASN A 97 -17.48 -18.66 -19.20
C ASN A 97 -16.82 -18.03 -20.42
N TRP A 98 -15.82 -18.72 -20.95
CA TRP A 98 -14.99 -18.26 -22.06
C TRP A 98 -15.00 -19.26 -23.20
N SER A 99 -14.98 -18.69 -24.43
CA SER A 99 -14.74 -19.43 -25.67
C SER A 99 -13.63 -18.76 -26.46
N PHE A 100 -12.52 -19.43 -26.64
CA PHE A 100 -11.35 -18.94 -27.36
C PHE A 100 -11.36 -19.52 -28.78
N GLY A 101 -12.06 -18.81 -29.70
CA GLY A 101 -12.18 -19.24 -31.10
C GLY A 101 -12.90 -20.57 -31.34
N ASP A 102 -13.82 -20.95 -30.43
CA ASP A 102 -14.68 -22.15 -30.59
C ASP A 102 -16.12 -21.70 -30.94
N TYR A 103 -17.00 -21.45 -29.97
CA TYR A 103 -18.30 -20.84 -30.26
C TYR A 103 -18.25 -19.33 -30.11
N PHE A 104 -19.19 -18.60 -30.71
CA PHE A 104 -19.29 -17.15 -30.64
C PHE A 104 -20.69 -16.71 -30.23
N LYS A 105 -21.23 -15.60 -30.75
CA LYS A 105 -22.47 -14.94 -30.33
C LYS A 105 -23.64 -15.89 -30.16
N GLU A 106 -23.97 -16.69 -31.21
CA GLU A 106 -25.12 -17.62 -31.19
C GLU A 106 -25.01 -18.58 -29.99
N GLY A 107 -23.87 -19.29 -29.86
CA GLY A 107 -23.71 -20.24 -28.78
C GLY A 107 -23.72 -19.61 -27.38
N ALA A 108 -23.15 -18.40 -27.23
CA ALA A 108 -23.17 -17.69 -25.96
C ALA A 108 -24.59 -17.26 -25.55
N ILE A 109 -25.36 -16.75 -26.49
CA ILE A 109 -26.74 -16.34 -26.29
C ILE A 109 -27.63 -17.55 -25.96
N ASP A 110 -27.49 -18.65 -26.71
CA ASP A 110 -28.25 -19.87 -26.47
C ASP A 110 -27.98 -20.46 -25.09
N TYR A 111 -26.71 -20.54 -24.69
CA TYR A 111 -26.33 -21.02 -23.35
C TYR A 111 -26.84 -20.10 -22.25
N ALA A 112 -26.77 -18.79 -22.42
CA ALA A 112 -27.28 -17.85 -21.44
C ALA A 112 -28.80 -17.99 -21.23
N TYR A 113 -29.57 -18.09 -22.33
CA TYR A 113 -31.00 -18.33 -22.25
C TYR A 113 -31.34 -19.69 -21.61
N GLU A 114 -30.70 -20.77 -22.05
CA GLU A 114 -30.88 -22.12 -21.49
C GLU A 114 -30.60 -22.12 -19.98
N TYR A 115 -29.51 -21.51 -19.55
CA TYR A 115 -29.17 -21.47 -18.14
C TYR A 115 -30.20 -20.71 -17.30
N LEU A 116 -30.58 -19.50 -17.71
CA LEU A 116 -31.49 -18.66 -16.94
C LEU A 116 -32.93 -19.18 -16.95
N VAL A 117 -33.41 -19.64 -18.11
CA VAL A 117 -34.82 -20.01 -18.30
C VAL A 117 -35.07 -21.47 -18.05
N ASP A 118 -34.28 -22.38 -18.66
CA ASP A 118 -34.52 -23.82 -18.56
C ASP A 118 -33.92 -24.44 -17.29
N VAL A 119 -32.77 -23.96 -16.82
CA VAL A 119 -32.11 -24.50 -15.60
C VAL A 119 -32.57 -23.77 -14.34
N LEU A 120 -32.51 -22.43 -14.33
CA LEU A 120 -32.91 -21.64 -13.16
C LEU A 120 -34.39 -21.31 -13.09
N HIS A 121 -35.15 -21.60 -14.15
CA HIS A 121 -36.61 -21.41 -14.25
C HIS A 121 -37.06 -19.95 -14.03
N LEU A 122 -36.25 -18.96 -14.50
CA LEU A 122 -36.68 -17.58 -14.49
C LEU A 122 -37.76 -17.33 -15.52
N ASP A 123 -38.72 -16.46 -15.20
CA ASP A 123 -39.78 -16.10 -16.19
C ASP A 123 -39.18 -15.20 -17.27
N PRO A 124 -39.17 -15.61 -18.55
CA PRO A 124 -38.64 -14.79 -19.65
C PRO A 124 -39.34 -13.43 -19.81
N LYS A 125 -40.57 -13.27 -19.25
CA LYS A 125 -41.28 -11.97 -19.26
C LYS A 125 -40.64 -10.90 -18.39
N ASP A 126 -39.81 -11.31 -17.42
CA ASP A 126 -39.12 -10.42 -16.50
C ASP A 126 -37.69 -10.11 -16.94
N LEU A 127 -37.23 -10.77 -18.03
CA LEU A 127 -35.88 -10.60 -18.57
C LEU A 127 -35.89 -9.63 -19.77
N TYR A 128 -34.91 -8.74 -19.80
CA TYR A 128 -34.63 -7.83 -20.90
C TYR A 128 -33.16 -8.00 -21.30
N VAL A 129 -32.90 -7.86 -22.61
CA VAL A 129 -31.52 -7.95 -23.13
C VAL A 129 -31.17 -6.68 -23.88
N THR A 130 -29.92 -6.30 -23.82
CA THR A 130 -29.40 -5.16 -24.56
C THR A 130 -28.57 -5.61 -25.75
N VAL A 131 -28.50 -4.79 -26.77
CA VAL A 131 -27.57 -4.94 -27.88
C VAL A 131 -26.90 -3.60 -28.19
N PHE A 132 -25.64 -3.63 -28.55
CA PHE A 132 -24.89 -2.43 -28.87
C PHE A 132 -25.53 -1.67 -30.06
N GLU A 133 -25.83 -0.39 -29.85
CA GLU A 133 -26.49 0.43 -30.89
C GLU A 133 -25.55 0.95 -31.98
N GLY A 134 -24.25 0.72 -31.81
CA GLY A 134 -23.17 1.22 -32.68
C GLY A 134 -22.57 2.54 -32.19
N ASP A 135 -21.40 2.88 -32.75
CA ASP A 135 -20.74 4.16 -32.56
C ASP A 135 -20.28 4.73 -33.91
N LYS A 136 -20.95 5.81 -34.35
CA LYS A 136 -20.61 6.45 -35.60
C LYS A 136 -19.23 7.13 -35.60
N ALA A 137 -18.75 7.56 -34.46
CA ALA A 137 -17.45 8.23 -34.33
C ALA A 137 -16.31 7.24 -34.56
N GLU A 138 -16.50 6.00 -34.12
CA GLU A 138 -15.53 4.91 -34.33
C GLU A 138 -15.82 4.03 -35.55
N GLY A 139 -16.91 4.34 -36.29
CA GLY A 139 -17.29 3.58 -37.48
C GLY A 139 -17.83 2.20 -37.20
N ILE A 140 -18.32 1.92 -36.00
CA ILE A 140 -18.86 0.64 -35.58
C ILE A 140 -20.38 0.67 -35.76
N SER A 141 -20.92 -0.32 -36.47
CA SER A 141 -22.38 -0.45 -36.69
C SER A 141 -23.08 -1.09 -35.50
N ARG A 142 -24.39 -0.96 -35.44
CA ARG A 142 -25.24 -1.71 -34.51
C ARG A 142 -24.97 -3.21 -34.63
N ASP A 143 -25.02 -3.92 -33.50
CA ASP A 143 -24.86 -5.38 -33.46
C ASP A 143 -26.18 -6.09 -33.84
N ASP A 144 -26.49 -6.02 -35.13
CA ASP A 144 -27.71 -6.68 -35.69
C ASP A 144 -27.62 -8.21 -35.65
N GLU A 145 -26.41 -8.76 -35.62
CA GLU A 145 -26.17 -10.18 -35.50
C GLU A 145 -26.64 -10.69 -34.13
N ALA A 146 -26.16 -10.07 -33.02
CA ALA A 146 -26.60 -10.40 -31.67
C ALA A 146 -28.13 -10.22 -31.52
N ALA A 147 -28.65 -9.11 -32.06
CA ALA A 147 -30.11 -8.87 -32.07
C ALA A 147 -30.89 -10.01 -32.72
N SER A 148 -30.41 -10.52 -33.86
CA SER A 148 -31.07 -11.63 -34.59
C SER A 148 -31.06 -12.95 -33.81
N TYR A 149 -30.02 -13.21 -33.01
CA TYR A 149 -29.96 -14.39 -32.14
C TYR A 149 -30.91 -14.24 -30.96
N TRP A 150 -30.96 -13.05 -30.32
CA TRP A 150 -31.90 -12.78 -29.23
C TRP A 150 -33.39 -12.84 -29.68
N GLU A 151 -33.72 -12.45 -30.93
CA GLU A 151 -35.07 -12.54 -31.48
C GLU A 151 -35.59 -14.00 -31.55
N LYS A 152 -34.72 -15.02 -31.46
CA LYS A 152 -35.12 -16.43 -31.34
C LYS A 152 -35.72 -16.75 -29.98
N HIS A 153 -35.34 -16.00 -28.93
CA HIS A 153 -35.67 -16.26 -27.53
C HIS A 153 -36.59 -15.22 -26.92
N PHE A 154 -36.49 -13.97 -27.33
CA PHE A 154 -37.28 -12.87 -26.77
C PHE A 154 -38.06 -12.08 -27.81
N PRO A 155 -39.26 -11.53 -27.45
CA PRO A 155 -39.95 -10.60 -28.30
C PRO A 155 -39.17 -9.28 -28.47
N LYS A 156 -39.39 -8.56 -29.56
CA LYS A 156 -38.59 -7.35 -29.91
C LYS A 156 -38.58 -6.24 -28.84
N ASN A 157 -39.65 -6.10 -28.08
CA ASN A 157 -39.74 -5.13 -27.00
C ASN A 157 -38.92 -5.52 -25.75
N HIS A 158 -38.36 -6.72 -25.70
CA HIS A 158 -37.42 -7.15 -24.67
C HIS A 158 -35.95 -6.99 -25.12
N ILE A 159 -35.72 -6.57 -26.37
CA ILE A 159 -34.38 -6.33 -26.93
C ILE A 159 -34.15 -4.83 -27.05
N VAL A 160 -33.39 -4.26 -26.14
CA VAL A 160 -33.16 -2.81 -25.99
C VAL A 160 -31.81 -2.44 -26.60
N ASN A 161 -31.75 -1.27 -27.28
CA ASN A 161 -30.46 -0.75 -27.74
C ASN A 161 -29.72 -0.08 -26.59
N GLY A 162 -28.44 -0.44 -26.44
CA GLY A 162 -27.56 0.19 -25.47
C GLY A 162 -26.45 0.98 -26.13
N ASN A 163 -26.08 2.09 -25.52
CA ASN A 163 -25.05 2.99 -26.04
C ASN A 163 -23.63 2.42 -25.79
N LYS A 164 -22.61 3.14 -26.23
CA LYS A 164 -21.20 2.72 -26.05
C LYS A 164 -20.79 2.56 -24.58
N HIS A 165 -21.29 3.41 -23.71
CA HIS A 165 -20.95 3.35 -22.28
C HIS A 165 -21.42 2.04 -21.65
N ASP A 166 -22.61 1.57 -22.00
CA ASP A 166 -23.23 0.39 -21.42
C ASP A 166 -22.89 -0.89 -22.22
N ASN A 167 -22.87 -0.82 -23.54
CA ASN A 167 -22.78 -2.01 -24.41
C ASN A 167 -21.51 -2.12 -25.28
N PHE A 168 -20.44 -1.42 -24.92
CA PHE A 168 -19.12 -1.63 -25.51
C PHE A 168 -18.09 -1.77 -24.40
N TRP A 169 -17.72 -3.01 -24.09
CA TRP A 169 -16.83 -3.28 -22.97
C TRP A 169 -15.36 -3.07 -23.34
N GLU A 170 -14.61 -2.43 -22.45
CA GLU A 170 -13.17 -2.15 -22.60
C GLU A 170 -12.46 -2.52 -21.31
N MET A 171 -11.36 -3.29 -21.43
CA MET A 171 -10.58 -3.71 -20.26
C MET A 171 -9.94 -2.53 -19.51
N GLY A 172 -9.49 -1.53 -20.25
CA GLY A 172 -8.86 -0.30 -19.77
C GLY A 172 -8.77 0.74 -20.89
N ASP A 173 -7.82 1.65 -20.80
CA ASP A 173 -7.57 2.66 -21.84
C ASP A 173 -6.99 2.02 -23.11
N THR A 174 -6.37 0.86 -23.01
CA THR A 174 -5.85 0.02 -24.11
C THR A 174 -6.11 -1.45 -23.80
N GLY A 175 -6.13 -2.29 -24.84
CA GLY A 175 -6.29 -3.72 -24.72
C GLY A 175 -7.55 -4.29 -25.35
N PRO A 176 -7.91 -5.56 -25.09
CA PRO A 176 -9.06 -6.22 -25.69
C PRO A 176 -10.37 -5.49 -25.38
N CYS A 177 -11.24 -5.42 -26.39
CA CYS A 177 -12.53 -4.77 -26.27
C CYS A 177 -13.53 -5.31 -27.31
N GLY A 178 -14.79 -5.03 -27.11
CA GLY A 178 -15.83 -5.39 -28.08
C GLY A 178 -17.23 -5.03 -27.63
N PRO A 179 -18.19 -5.10 -28.55
CA PRO A 179 -19.60 -4.92 -28.21
C PRO A 179 -20.04 -6.01 -27.23
N CYS A 180 -21.00 -5.69 -26.39
CA CYS A 180 -21.56 -6.64 -25.45
C CYS A 180 -23.10 -6.60 -25.44
N SER A 181 -23.64 -7.63 -24.83
CA SER A 181 -25.09 -7.79 -24.61
C SER A 181 -25.28 -8.06 -23.11
N GLU A 182 -26.05 -7.22 -22.46
CA GLU A 182 -26.38 -7.37 -21.05
C GLU A 182 -27.73 -8.04 -20.90
N ILE A 183 -27.90 -8.83 -19.87
CA ILE A 183 -29.17 -9.41 -19.47
C ILE A 183 -29.61 -8.74 -18.17
N HIS A 184 -30.77 -8.12 -18.19
CA HIS A 184 -31.40 -7.40 -17.10
C HIS A 184 -32.62 -8.15 -16.60
N ILE A 185 -32.94 -8.00 -15.33
CA ILE A 185 -34.16 -8.51 -14.75
C ILE A 185 -34.99 -7.42 -14.07
N ASP A 186 -36.28 -7.45 -14.26
CA ASP A 186 -37.24 -6.56 -13.62
C ASP A 186 -37.89 -7.24 -12.41
N PHE A 187 -37.50 -6.87 -11.21
CA PHE A 187 -38.02 -7.39 -9.93
C PHE A 187 -39.31 -6.71 -9.47
N ARG A 188 -39.76 -5.67 -10.16
CA ARG A 188 -40.93 -4.91 -9.72
C ARG A 188 -42.18 -5.76 -9.69
N SER A 189 -43.14 -5.32 -8.89
CA SER A 189 -44.47 -5.95 -8.90
C SER A 189 -45.19 -5.79 -10.26
N ASN A 190 -46.08 -6.72 -10.60
CA ASN A 190 -46.88 -6.66 -11.84
C ASN A 190 -47.66 -5.34 -11.96
N LYS A 191 -48.03 -4.70 -10.82
CA LYS A 191 -48.73 -3.39 -10.84
C LYS A 191 -47.82 -2.26 -11.28
N GLU A 192 -46.55 -2.33 -10.93
CA GLU A 192 -45.53 -1.33 -11.32
C GLU A 192 -45.11 -1.56 -12.78
N LYS A 193 -44.89 -2.82 -13.18
CA LYS A 193 -44.59 -3.18 -14.58
C LYS A 193 -45.73 -2.73 -15.55
N ALA A 194 -46.99 -2.80 -15.09
CA ALA A 194 -48.11 -2.31 -15.89
C ALA A 194 -48.16 -0.78 -16.02
N LYS A 195 -47.53 -0.01 -15.16
CA LYS A 195 -47.47 1.46 -15.24
C LYS A 195 -46.34 1.97 -16.12
N VAL A 196 -45.17 1.35 -15.96
CA VAL A 196 -43.95 1.67 -16.71
C VAL A 196 -43.37 0.36 -17.20
N PRO A 197 -43.32 0.12 -18.52
CA PRO A 197 -42.68 -1.10 -19.06
C PRO A 197 -41.23 -1.21 -18.65
N GLY A 198 -40.71 -2.44 -18.43
CA GLY A 198 -39.33 -2.67 -17.98
C GLY A 198 -38.32 -2.19 -19.00
N GLU A 199 -38.63 -2.27 -20.29
CA GLU A 199 -37.78 -1.78 -21.38
C GLU A 199 -37.41 -0.29 -21.29
N GLU A 200 -38.26 0.53 -20.64
CA GLU A 200 -37.98 1.96 -20.41
C GLU A 200 -37.01 2.21 -19.25
N LEU A 201 -36.78 1.19 -18.39
CA LEU A 201 -35.99 1.29 -17.19
C LEU A 201 -34.63 0.58 -17.28
N VAL A 202 -34.39 -0.20 -18.33
CA VAL A 202 -33.07 -0.81 -18.60
C VAL A 202 -32.03 0.28 -18.78
N ASN A 203 -30.89 0.17 -18.07
CA ASN A 203 -29.79 1.14 -18.03
C ASN A 203 -30.24 2.58 -17.63
N LYS A 204 -31.18 2.66 -16.65
CA LYS A 204 -31.70 3.92 -16.06
C LYS A 204 -31.51 3.98 -14.54
N ASP A 205 -30.54 3.24 -13.99
CA ASP A 205 -30.23 3.19 -12.55
C ASP A 205 -31.43 2.87 -11.65
N HIS A 206 -32.41 2.11 -12.18
CA HIS A 206 -33.59 1.75 -11.42
C HIS A 206 -33.25 0.61 -10.43
N PRO A 207 -33.48 0.76 -9.10
CA PRO A 207 -33.03 -0.19 -8.09
C PRO A 207 -33.59 -1.61 -8.20
N GLN A 208 -34.67 -1.78 -8.98
CA GLN A 208 -35.34 -3.08 -9.20
C GLN A 208 -35.31 -3.54 -10.66
N VAL A 209 -34.62 -2.84 -11.57
CA VAL A 209 -34.36 -3.28 -12.94
C VAL A 209 -32.86 -3.28 -13.14
N ILE A 210 -32.23 -4.41 -12.85
CA ILE A 210 -30.78 -4.50 -12.72
C ILE A 210 -30.17 -5.47 -13.74
N GLU A 211 -28.97 -5.14 -14.19
CA GLU A 211 -28.10 -6.05 -14.94
C GLU A 211 -27.68 -7.21 -14.03
N ILE A 212 -27.79 -8.44 -14.54
CA ILE A 212 -27.33 -9.66 -13.87
C ILE A 212 -26.18 -10.33 -14.61
N TRP A 213 -26.10 -10.19 -15.94
CA TRP A 213 -25.08 -10.87 -16.75
C TRP A 213 -24.67 -10.00 -17.95
N ASN A 214 -23.38 -9.85 -18.16
CA ASN A 214 -22.81 -9.21 -19.34
C ASN A 214 -22.11 -10.25 -20.22
N ILE A 215 -22.45 -10.30 -21.51
CA ILE A 215 -21.87 -11.21 -22.52
C ILE A 215 -21.07 -10.36 -23.50
N VAL A 216 -19.74 -10.42 -23.41
CA VAL A 216 -18.85 -9.62 -24.25
C VAL A 216 -18.39 -10.40 -25.47
N PHE A 217 -18.54 -9.79 -26.62
CA PHE A 217 -18.10 -10.30 -27.92
C PHE A 217 -16.77 -9.67 -28.28
N MET A 218 -15.66 -10.19 -27.71
CA MET A 218 -14.33 -9.64 -27.92
C MET A 218 -13.90 -9.80 -29.38
N GLN A 219 -13.75 -8.67 -30.07
CA GLN A 219 -13.45 -8.63 -31.51
C GLN A 219 -12.27 -7.71 -31.82
N PHE A 220 -11.96 -6.77 -30.91
CA PHE A 220 -10.99 -5.70 -31.15
C PHE A 220 -9.96 -5.60 -30.04
N ASN A 221 -8.82 -5.00 -30.40
CA ASN A 221 -7.80 -4.51 -29.50
C ASN A 221 -7.73 -2.97 -29.63
N ARG A 222 -7.93 -2.23 -28.55
CA ARG A 222 -7.78 -0.78 -28.51
C ARG A 222 -6.32 -0.42 -28.37
N LYS A 223 -5.79 0.32 -29.34
CA LYS A 223 -4.42 0.82 -29.34
C LYS A 223 -4.26 2.11 -28.54
N ALA A 224 -3.00 2.50 -28.26
CA ALA A 224 -2.67 3.71 -27.51
C ALA A 224 -3.11 5.01 -28.23
N ASP A 225 -3.22 4.99 -29.56
CA ASP A 225 -3.75 6.11 -30.38
C ASP A 225 -5.28 6.18 -30.40
N GLY A 226 -5.95 5.25 -29.70
CA GLY A 226 -7.40 5.12 -29.65
C GLY A 226 -8.03 4.33 -30.82
N SER A 227 -7.26 3.88 -31.80
CA SER A 227 -7.75 3.08 -32.94
C SER A 227 -8.10 1.65 -32.50
N LEU A 228 -8.98 0.99 -33.26
CA LEU A 228 -9.39 -0.40 -33.06
C LEU A 228 -8.75 -1.29 -34.12
N GLU A 229 -8.08 -2.35 -33.67
CA GLU A 229 -7.52 -3.39 -34.50
C GLU A 229 -8.29 -4.70 -34.27
N PRO A 230 -8.70 -5.44 -35.31
CA PRO A 230 -9.37 -6.72 -35.12
C PRO A 230 -8.46 -7.72 -34.40
N LEU A 231 -9.00 -8.48 -33.44
CA LEU A 231 -8.30 -9.60 -32.81
C LEU A 231 -8.08 -10.75 -33.81
N LYS A 232 -7.03 -11.54 -33.61
CA LYS A 232 -6.73 -12.74 -34.44
C LYS A 232 -7.83 -13.80 -34.34
N MET A 233 -8.54 -13.87 -33.21
CA MET A 233 -9.68 -14.76 -32.99
C MET A 233 -10.82 -14.04 -32.30
N HIS A 234 -12.04 -14.47 -32.55
CA HIS A 234 -13.20 -14.01 -31.80
C HIS A 234 -13.27 -14.75 -30.47
N VAL A 235 -13.47 -14.02 -29.39
CA VAL A 235 -13.52 -14.57 -28.04
C VAL A 235 -14.84 -14.20 -27.38
N ILE A 236 -15.45 -15.19 -26.72
CA ILE A 236 -16.55 -14.94 -25.78
C ILE A 236 -15.94 -14.77 -24.39
N ASP A 237 -16.29 -13.67 -23.78
CA ASP A 237 -16.02 -13.36 -22.37
C ASP A 237 -17.34 -13.03 -21.70
N THR A 238 -17.70 -13.70 -20.63
CA THR A 238 -18.93 -13.38 -19.91
C THR A 238 -18.67 -13.12 -18.44
N GLY A 239 -19.44 -12.23 -17.85
CA GLY A 239 -19.40 -11.95 -16.43
C GLY A 239 -20.80 -11.80 -15.85
N MET A 240 -21.21 -12.80 -15.04
CA MET A 240 -22.48 -12.74 -14.28
C MET A 240 -22.16 -12.37 -12.83
N GLY A 241 -22.83 -11.35 -12.32
CA GLY A 241 -22.72 -10.96 -10.93
C GLY A 241 -23.32 -12.04 -10.02
N PHE A 242 -22.46 -12.78 -9.33
CA PHE A 242 -22.91 -13.90 -8.49
C PHE A 242 -23.85 -13.44 -7.38
N GLU A 243 -23.52 -12.39 -6.66
CA GLU A 243 -24.33 -11.85 -5.56
C GLU A 243 -25.70 -11.36 -6.08
N ARG A 244 -25.74 -10.78 -7.29
CA ARG A 244 -27.00 -10.38 -7.96
C ARG A 244 -27.84 -11.60 -8.32
N LEU A 245 -27.23 -12.66 -8.84
CA LEU A 245 -27.92 -13.92 -9.15
C LEU A 245 -28.46 -14.59 -7.89
N VAL A 246 -27.68 -14.65 -6.80
CA VAL A 246 -28.13 -15.21 -5.52
C VAL A 246 -29.30 -14.42 -4.95
N ARG A 247 -29.25 -13.08 -5.00
CA ARG A 247 -30.36 -12.20 -4.61
C ARG A 247 -31.66 -12.55 -5.36
N LEU A 248 -31.54 -12.74 -6.65
CA LEU A 248 -32.63 -13.12 -7.52
C LEU A 248 -33.23 -14.48 -7.10
N MET A 249 -32.37 -15.50 -7.01
CA MET A 249 -32.79 -16.87 -6.73
C MET A 249 -33.38 -17.05 -5.32
N GLN A 250 -32.97 -16.20 -4.39
CA GLN A 250 -33.48 -16.19 -3.02
C GLN A 250 -34.62 -15.19 -2.79
N GLY A 251 -35.07 -14.47 -3.85
CA GLY A 251 -36.20 -13.53 -3.79
C GLY A 251 -35.96 -12.39 -2.79
N LYS A 252 -34.72 -11.89 -2.69
CA LYS A 252 -34.35 -10.82 -1.76
C LYS A 252 -34.34 -9.45 -2.44
N ASN A 253 -34.51 -8.39 -1.65
CA ASN A 253 -34.53 -7.02 -2.15
C ASN A 253 -33.11 -6.37 -2.14
N SER A 254 -32.14 -7.00 -1.51
CA SER A 254 -30.76 -6.53 -1.40
C SER A 254 -29.81 -7.72 -1.47
N ASN A 255 -28.63 -7.54 -2.05
CA ASN A 255 -27.55 -8.55 -1.99
C ASN A 255 -27.18 -8.87 -0.53
N TYR A 256 -27.24 -7.88 0.37
CA TYR A 256 -26.89 -8.03 1.77
C TYR A 256 -27.89 -8.86 2.59
N ASP A 257 -29.08 -9.14 2.05
CA ASP A 257 -30.10 -9.98 2.67
C ASP A 257 -30.01 -11.46 2.26
N THR A 258 -29.02 -11.80 1.43
CA THR A 258 -28.76 -13.17 0.98
C THR A 258 -27.93 -13.96 1.99
N ASP A 259 -27.87 -15.28 1.85
CA ASP A 259 -27.06 -16.16 2.67
C ASP A 259 -25.54 -15.94 2.54
N ILE A 260 -25.09 -15.13 1.57
CA ILE A 260 -23.69 -14.68 1.45
C ILE A 260 -23.31 -13.71 2.58
N PHE A 261 -24.23 -12.79 2.94
CA PHE A 261 -23.94 -11.70 3.88
C PHE A 261 -24.67 -11.85 5.22
N THR A 262 -25.88 -12.43 5.23
CA THR A 262 -26.69 -12.53 6.44
C THR A 262 -25.95 -13.14 7.63
N PRO A 263 -25.20 -14.27 7.51
CA PRO A 263 -24.49 -14.84 8.66
C PRO A 263 -23.43 -13.90 9.24
N VAL A 264 -22.76 -13.14 8.40
CA VAL A 264 -21.76 -12.15 8.84
C VAL A 264 -22.43 -10.97 9.52
N ILE A 265 -23.56 -10.48 8.96
CA ILE A 265 -24.34 -9.37 9.54
C ILE A 265 -24.91 -9.76 10.89
N GLU A 266 -25.46 -10.96 11.05
CA GLU A 266 -25.96 -11.50 12.32
C GLU A 266 -24.86 -11.58 13.39
N GLU A 267 -23.64 -11.96 13.00
CA GLU A 267 -22.52 -11.96 13.93
C GLU A 267 -22.08 -10.52 14.29
N ILE A 268 -22.15 -9.57 13.36
CA ILE A 268 -21.93 -8.14 13.64
C ILE A 268 -22.99 -7.62 14.61
N GLU A 269 -24.27 -7.95 14.43
CA GLU A 269 -25.34 -7.64 15.39
C GLU A 269 -25.01 -8.18 16.79
N ARG A 270 -24.65 -9.46 16.87
CA ARG A 270 -24.31 -10.12 18.14
C ARG A 270 -23.12 -9.45 18.86
N LEU A 271 -22.08 -9.06 18.12
CA LEU A 271 -20.88 -8.44 18.68
C LEU A 271 -21.09 -6.96 19.04
N SER A 272 -21.88 -6.23 18.25
CA SER A 272 -22.09 -4.78 18.42
C SER A 272 -23.26 -4.46 19.35
N GLY A 273 -24.20 -5.41 19.53
CA GLY A 273 -25.47 -5.15 20.21
C GLY A 273 -26.42 -4.21 19.45
N LYS A 274 -26.08 -3.85 18.21
CA LYS A 274 -26.92 -3.07 17.29
C LYS A 274 -27.75 -4.02 16.45
N LYS A 275 -28.86 -3.53 15.86
CA LYS A 275 -29.75 -4.33 15.04
C LYS A 275 -29.70 -3.86 13.59
N TYR A 276 -29.69 -4.79 12.66
CA TYR A 276 -29.83 -4.54 11.23
C TYR A 276 -31.32 -4.43 10.86
N ASN A 277 -31.74 -3.26 10.37
CA ASN A 277 -33.16 -2.95 10.15
C ASN A 277 -33.57 -3.10 8.68
N HIS A 278 -32.69 -3.57 7.79
CA HIS A 278 -32.96 -3.75 6.34
C HIS A 278 -33.40 -2.46 5.65
N THR A 279 -32.90 -1.29 6.08
CA THR A 279 -33.25 0.00 5.51
C THR A 279 -32.62 0.21 4.14
N PHE A 280 -33.29 0.99 3.29
CA PHE A 280 -32.75 1.42 1.99
C PHE A 280 -32.36 2.89 2.06
N PRO A 281 -31.19 3.27 1.46
CA PRO A 281 -30.85 4.69 1.34
C PRO A 281 -31.88 5.41 0.48
N GLU A 282 -32.27 6.62 0.88
CA GLU A 282 -33.15 7.47 0.06
C GLU A 282 -32.29 8.42 -0.78
N GLY A 283 -32.33 8.27 -2.11
CA GLY A 283 -31.63 9.09 -3.08
C GLY A 283 -30.22 8.65 -3.44
N PRO A 284 -29.68 9.13 -4.58
CA PRO A 284 -28.44 8.64 -5.17
C PRO A 284 -27.18 8.96 -4.37
N ASN A 285 -27.22 9.94 -3.48
CA ASN A 285 -26.04 10.40 -2.72
C ASN A 285 -26.17 10.25 -1.20
N GLY A 286 -27.23 9.56 -0.71
CA GLY A 286 -27.43 9.34 0.72
C GLY A 286 -27.72 10.64 1.51
N GLU A 287 -28.28 11.66 0.90
CA GLU A 287 -28.77 12.85 1.56
C GLU A 287 -29.96 12.49 2.48
N GLY A 288 -29.91 12.92 3.73
CA GLY A 288 -31.00 12.70 4.70
C GLY A 288 -30.93 11.34 5.43
N ILE A 289 -29.79 10.64 5.46
CA ILE A 289 -29.62 9.37 6.14
C ILE A 289 -29.84 9.52 7.66
N ASN A 290 -30.83 8.77 8.20
CA ASN A 290 -31.12 8.73 9.63
C ASN A 290 -30.16 7.77 10.38
N GLU A 291 -30.25 7.74 11.73
CA GLU A 291 -29.35 6.92 12.56
C GLU A 291 -29.51 5.41 12.31
N GLU A 292 -30.70 4.89 12.02
CA GLU A 292 -30.91 3.49 11.69
C GLU A 292 -30.23 3.12 10.35
N GLN A 293 -30.37 3.99 9.36
CA GLN A 293 -29.70 3.81 8.07
C GLN A 293 -28.18 3.85 8.19
N LYS A 294 -27.62 4.70 9.07
CA LYS A 294 -26.18 4.74 9.33
C LYS A 294 -25.67 3.44 9.94
N VAL A 295 -26.43 2.84 10.84
CA VAL A 295 -26.11 1.55 11.45
C VAL A 295 -26.13 0.45 10.38
N ASP A 296 -27.18 0.39 9.55
CA ASP A 296 -27.29 -0.59 8.48
C ASP A 296 -26.18 -0.46 7.44
N ILE A 297 -25.89 0.77 7.00
CA ILE A 297 -24.77 1.07 6.11
C ILE A 297 -23.45 0.60 6.72
N ALA A 298 -23.23 0.83 8.01
CA ALA A 298 -22.01 0.42 8.69
C ALA A 298 -21.89 -1.12 8.72
N MET A 299 -22.95 -1.85 8.96
CA MET A 299 -22.95 -3.31 8.93
C MET A 299 -22.68 -3.86 7.54
N ARG A 300 -23.26 -3.26 6.51
CA ARG A 300 -23.00 -3.62 5.10
C ARG A 300 -21.55 -3.37 4.70
N VAL A 301 -21.01 -2.18 5.02
CA VAL A 301 -19.60 -1.83 4.76
C VAL A 301 -18.66 -2.80 5.47
N VAL A 302 -18.92 -3.14 6.73
CA VAL A 302 -18.08 -4.08 7.48
C VAL A 302 -18.14 -5.48 6.85
N ALA A 303 -19.33 -5.98 6.49
CA ALA A 303 -19.50 -7.30 5.89
C ALA A 303 -18.84 -7.40 4.50
N ASP A 304 -19.00 -6.38 3.67
CA ASP A 304 -18.36 -6.30 2.35
C ASP A 304 -16.84 -6.25 2.45
N HIS A 305 -16.31 -5.31 3.26
CA HIS A 305 -14.88 -5.09 3.38
C HIS A 305 -14.16 -6.24 4.09
N LEU A 306 -14.86 -6.99 4.95
CA LEU A 306 -14.37 -8.24 5.54
C LEU A 306 -13.96 -9.22 4.43
N ARG A 307 -14.82 -9.43 3.43
CA ARG A 307 -14.56 -10.31 2.28
C ARG A 307 -13.34 -9.81 1.51
N ALA A 308 -13.35 -8.53 1.10
CA ALA A 308 -12.27 -7.93 0.32
C ALA A 308 -10.89 -8.07 0.99
N VAL A 309 -10.81 -7.79 2.29
CA VAL A 309 -9.56 -7.86 3.05
C VAL A 309 -9.13 -9.31 3.30
N ALA A 310 -10.06 -10.17 3.72
CA ALA A 310 -9.76 -11.56 4.02
C ALA A 310 -9.25 -12.32 2.78
N PHE A 311 -9.91 -12.18 1.64
CA PHE A 311 -9.48 -12.80 0.39
C PHE A 311 -8.16 -12.23 -0.14
N SER A 312 -7.93 -10.91 -0.01
CA SER A 312 -6.65 -10.32 -0.39
C SER A 312 -5.49 -10.89 0.43
N ILE A 313 -5.69 -11.07 1.75
CA ILE A 313 -4.69 -11.69 2.63
C ILE A 313 -4.52 -13.17 2.27
N ALA A 314 -5.61 -13.89 2.01
CA ALA A 314 -5.58 -15.29 1.57
C ALA A 314 -4.81 -15.48 0.26
N ASP A 315 -4.93 -14.53 -0.68
CA ASP A 315 -4.19 -14.50 -1.95
C ASP A 315 -2.74 -13.97 -1.81
N GLY A 316 -2.28 -13.71 -0.57
CA GLY A 316 -0.90 -13.32 -0.29
C GLY A 316 -0.63 -11.81 -0.28
N GLN A 317 -1.66 -10.97 -0.42
CA GLN A 317 -1.50 -9.52 -0.35
C GLN A 317 -1.81 -8.99 1.04
N LEU A 318 -0.76 -8.62 1.77
CA LEU A 318 -0.91 -8.02 3.11
C LEU A 318 -1.17 -6.51 3.04
N PRO A 319 -1.92 -5.94 4.00
CA PRO A 319 -2.03 -4.51 4.17
C PRO A 319 -0.63 -3.87 4.36
N SER A 320 -0.35 -2.78 3.63
CA SER A 320 0.95 -2.12 3.70
C SER A 320 0.85 -0.61 3.41
N ASN A 321 1.99 0.10 3.31
CA ASN A 321 2.02 1.54 3.02
C ASN A 321 2.15 1.87 1.53
N ALA A 322 2.18 0.87 0.63
CA ALA A 322 2.43 1.09 -0.79
C ALA A 322 1.63 0.13 -1.68
N LYS A 323 1.41 0.54 -2.94
CA LYS A 323 0.80 -0.26 -4.01
C LYS A 323 -0.54 -0.90 -3.57
N ALA A 324 -0.77 -2.16 -3.98
CA ALA A 324 -1.99 -2.91 -3.65
C ALA A 324 -2.23 -3.01 -2.12
N GLY A 325 -1.18 -3.25 -1.32
CA GLY A 325 -1.30 -3.34 0.13
C GLY A 325 -1.82 -2.05 0.79
N TYR A 326 -1.52 -0.87 0.23
CA TYR A 326 -2.07 0.39 0.69
C TYR A 326 -3.60 0.46 0.47
N VAL A 327 -4.07 0.00 -0.68
CA VAL A 327 -5.50 -0.04 -0.98
C VAL A 327 -6.23 -0.97 -0.03
N ILE A 328 -5.68 -2.18 0.20
CA ILE A 328 -6.27 -3.16 1.14
C ILE A 328 -6.29 -2.60 2.57
N ARG A 329 -5.21 -1.94 3.00
CA ARG A 329 -5.19 -1.24 4.31
C ARG A 329 -6.26 -0.16 4.41
N ARG A 330 -6.48 0.62 3.34
CA ARG A 330 -7.53 1.65 3.30
C ARG A 330 -8.93 1.06 3.43
N ILE A 331 -9.21 -0.07 2.75
CA ILE A 331 -10.49 -0.79 2.86
C ILE A 331 -10.72 -1.25 4.31
N LEU A 332 -9.73 -1.89 4.92
CA LEU A 332 -9.83 -2.34 6.32
C LEU A 332 -10.10 -1.16 7.27
N ARG A 333 -9.32 -0.08 7.15
CA ARG A 333 -9.49 1.11 7.99
C ARG A 333 -10.84 1.79 7.79
N ARG A 334 -11.39 1.77 6.58
CA ARG A 334 -12.74 2.26 6.32
C ARG A 334 -13.78 1.45 7.10
N ALA A 335 -13.70 0.13 7.08
CA ALA A 335 -14.60 -0.73 7.85
C ALA A 335 -14.46 -0.51 9.37
N VAL A 336 -13.23 -0.46 9.88
CA VAL A 336 -12.96 -0.20 11.31
C VAL A 336 -13.54 1.15 11.75
N ARG A 337 -13.40 2.18 10.91
CA ARG A 337 -14.00 3.49 11.17
C ARG A 337 -15.52 3.43 11.25
N TYR A 338 -16.20 2.78 10.30
CA TYR A 338 -17.66 2.63 10.35
C TYR A 338 -18.10 1.88 11.60
N ALA A 339 -17.37 0.85 11.99
CA ALA A 339 -17.62 0.10 13.20
C ALA A 339 -17.40 0.94 14.46
N TYR A 340 -16.33 1.72 14.52
CA TYR A 340 -16.05 2.62 15.63
C TYR A 340 -17.12 3.71 15.78
N THR A 341 -17.51 4.34 14.67
CA THR A 341 -18.42 5.50 14.67
C THR A 341 -19.87 5.09 14.90
N PHE A 342 -20.36 4.06 14.18
CA PHE A 342 -21.80 3.77 14.15
C PHE A 342 -22.19 2.49 14.89
N LEU A 343 -21.24 1.54 15.06
CA LEU A 343 -21.52 0.29 15.78
C LEU A 343 -20.93 0.27 17.19
N GLY A 344 -20.25 1.35 17.60
CA GLY A 344 -19.72 1.50 18.97
C GLY A 344 -18.53 0.59 19.29
N GLN A 345 -17.87 0.00 18.26
CA GLN A 345 -16.75 -0.92 18.45
C GLN A 345 -15.45 -0.13 18.70
N LYS A 346 -15.03 -0.06 19.96
CA LYS A 346 -13.83 0.67 20.40
C LYS A 346 -12.57 -0.20 20.43
N GLU A 347 -12.73 -1.52 20.33
CA GLU A 347 -11.66 -2.53 20.29
C GLU A 347 -11.71 -3.30 18.98
N ALA A 348 -10.61 -3.95 18.59
CA ALA A 348 -10.57 -4.80 17.41
C ALA A 348 -11.65 -5.91 17.48
N PHE A 349 -12.46 -6.01 16.45
CA PHE A 349 -13.57 -6.97 16.40
C PHE A 349 -13.74 -7.68 15.06
N MET A 350 -13.35 -7.07 13.93
CA MET A 350 -13.52 -7.66 12.59
C MET A 350 -12.83 -9.02 12.46
N TYR A 351 -11.67 -9.18 13.09
CA TYR A 351 -10.96 -10.47 13.09
C TYR A 351 -11.81 -11.61 13.66
N LYS A 352 -12.79 -11.33 14.53
CA LYS A 352 -13.70 -12.34 15.10
C LYS A 352 -14.69 -12.86 14.06
N LEU A 353 -15.00 -12.07 13.03
CA LEU A 353 -15.91 -12.41 11.94
C LEU A 353 -15.31 -13.42 10.95
N ILE A 354 -13.99 -13.62 10.96
CA ILE A 354 -13.30 -14.52 10.03
C ILE A 354 -13.79 -15.94 10.12
N ASN A 355 -14.15 -16.43 11.31
CA ASN A 355 -14.67 -17.80 11.46
C ASN A 355 -16.01 -18.01 10.74
N VAL A 356 -16.87 -17.00 10.74
CA VAL A 356 -18.15 -17.04 10.02
C VAL A 356 -17.89 -17.01 8.51
N LEU A 357 -17.02 -16.11 8.05
CA LEU A 357 -16.66 -16.03 6.62
C LEU A 357 -16.06 -17.34 6.10
N VAL A 358 -15.16 -17.96 6.87
CA VAL A 358 -14.56 -19.27 6.51
C VAL A 358 -15.61 -20.38 6.49
N HIS A 359 -16.60 -20.35 7.40
CA HIS A 359 -17.70 -21.33 7.39
C HIS A 359 -18.52 -21.22 6.10
N GLU A 360 -18.87 -20.02 5.68
CA GLU A 360 -19.74 -19.78 4.51
C GLU A 360 -19.02 -19.98 3.17
N MET A 361 -17.76 -19.52 3.07
CA MET A 361 -17.05 -19.47 1.78
C MET A 361 -15.86 -20.43 1.68
N GLY A 362 -15.40 -21.02 2.78
CA GLY A 362 -14.19 -21.83 2.82
C GLY A 362 -14.26 -23.16 2.06
N VAL A 363 -15.47 -23.63 1.71
CA VAL A 363 -15.66 -24.83 0.86
C VAL A 363 -15.36 -24.47 -0.60
N ALA A 364 -15.85 -23.32 -1.07
CA ALA A 364 -15.62 -22.84 -2.42
C ALA A 364 -14.19 -22.29 -2.62
N TYR A 365 -13.62 -21.74 -1.55
CA TYR A 365 -12.30 -21.11 -1.54
C TYR A 365 -11.44 -21.67 -0.38
N PRO A 366 -10.77 -22.83 -0.62
CA PRO A 366 -9.99 -23.52 0.42
C PRO A 366 -8.87 -22.69 1.03
N GLU A 367 -8.35 -21.68 0.29
CA GLU A 367 -7.33 -20.75 0.76
C GLU A 367 -7.78 -19.96 2.00
N LEU A 368 -9.05 -19.62 2.12
CA LEU A 368 -9.58 -18.98 3.34
C LEU A 368 -9.43 -19.88 4.57
N THR A 369 -9.74 -21.17 4.42
CA THR A 369 -9.61 -22.16 5.49
C THR A 369 -8.14 -22.37 5.86
N ALA A 370 -7.28 -22.52 4.87
CA ALA A 370 -5.84 -22.74 5.05
C ALA A 370 -5.16 -21.56 5.75
N GLN A 371 -5.59 -20.32 5.46
CA GLN A 371 -4.98 -19.10 5.98
C GLN A 371 -5.78 -18.42 7.11
N ARG A 372 -6.80 -19.08 7.65
CA ARG A 372 -7.73 -18.52 8.65
C ARG A 372 -7.02 -17.81 9.81
N GLU A 373 -6.01 -18.44 10.40
CA GLU A 373 -5.30 -17.88 11.55
C GLU A 373 -4.45 -16.66 11.17
N LEU A 374 -3.80 -16.71 10.00
CA LEU A 374 -3.04 -15.58 9.48
C LEU A 374 -3.96 -14.39 9.23
N ILE A 375 -5.09 -14.61 8.53
CA ILE A 375 -6.05 -13.55 8.21
C ILE A 375 -6.54 -12.88 9.51
N ALA A 376 -6.98 -13.68 10.49
CA ALA A 376 -7.48 -13.16 11.76
C ALA A 376 -6.41 -12.34 12.51
N ARG A 377 -5.16 -12.80 12.53
CA ARG A 377 -4.07 -12.11 13.23
C ARG A 377 -3.68 -10.80 12.53
N VAL A 378 -3.50 -10.83 11.20
CA VAL A 378 -3.16 -9.63 10.41
C VAL A 378 -4.25 -8.57 10.56
N MET A 379 -5.51 -8.96 10.45
CA MET A 379 -6.63 -8.04 10.63
C MET A 379 -6.64 -7.44 12.03
N LYS A 380 -6.52 -8.28 13.08
CA LYS A 380 -6.50 -7.80 14.46
C LYS A 380 -5.41 -6.75 14.71
N GLU A 381 -4.19 -6.99 14.23
CA GLU A 381 -3.08 -6.08 14.45
C GLU A 381 -3.23 -4.75 13.69
N GLU A 382 -3.75 -4.80 12.44
CA GLU A 382 -4.08 -3.58 11.71
C GLU A 382 -5.22 -2.80 12.35
N GLU A 383 -6.26 -3.49 12.89
CA GLU A 383 -7.34 -2.87 13.67
C GLU A 383 -6.79 -2.19 14.91
N ASP A 384 -6.02 -2.90 15.75
CA ASP A 384 -5.41 -2.36 16.97
C ASP A 384 -4.49 -1.16 16.67
N SER A 385 -3.72 -1.24 15.58
CA SER A 385 -2.85 -0.15 15.14
C SER A 385 -3.64 1.08 14.71
N PHE A 386 -4.73 0.88 13.97
CA PHE A 386 -5.56 1.97 13.50
C PHE A 386 -6.39 2.61 14.62
N LEU A 387 -6.93 1.83 15.54
CA LEU A 387 -7.65 2.32 16.71
C LEU A 387 -6.77 3.22 17.58
N ARG A 388 -5.49 2.86 17.81
CA ARG A 388 -4.53 3.77 18.46
C ARG A 388 -4.32 5.07 17.68
N THR A 389 -4.36 5.04 16.36
CA THR A 389 -4.27 6.22 15.50
C THR A 389 -5.52 7.09 15.62
N LEU A 390 -6.69 6.46 15.69
CA LEU A 390 -7.98 7.15 15.90
C LEU A 390 -7.99 7.87 17.24
N ASP A 391 -7.59 7.23 18.33
CA ASP A 391 -7.53 7.85 19.66
C ASP A 391 -6.59 9.07 19.69
N LYS A 392 -5.42 8.95 19.02
CA LYS A 392 -4.49 10.06 18.88
C LYS A 392 -5.07 11.20 18.03
N GLY A 393 -5.73 10.86 16.93
CA GLY A 393 -6.41 11.84 16.07
C GLY A 393 -7.50 12.62 16.81
N ILE A 394 -8.33 11.92 17.60
CA ILE A 394 -9.36 12.54 18.45
C ILE A 394 -8.72 13.51 19.46
N SER A 395 -7.63 13.10 20.11
CA SER A 395 -6.91 13.95 21.06
C SER A 395 -6.33 15.20 20.41
N LEU A 396 -5.76 15.08 19.21
CA LEU A 396 -5.22 16.22 18.44
C LEU A 396 -6.34 17.17 17.99
N LEU A 397 -7.46 16.61 17.52
CA LEU A 397 -8.63 17.40 17.12
C LEU A 397 -9.25 18.15 18.29
N SER A 398 -9.32 17.52 19.48
CA SER A 398 -9.75 18.19 20.71
C SER A 398 -8.86 19.39 21.04
N GLY A 399 -7.53 19.23 20.93
CA GLY A 399 -6.60 20.36 21.11
C GLY A 399 -6.80 21.47 20.09
N ALA A 400 -7.05 21.14 18.82
CA ALA A 400 -7.36 22.14 17.79
C ALA A 400 -8.68 22.90 18.06
N MET A 401 -9.70 22.20 18.54
CA MET A 401 -10.98 22.83 18.94
C MET A 401 -10.81 23.76 20.15
N ASP A 402 -9.95 23.40 21.10
CA ASP A 402 -9.63 24.29 22.24
C ASP A 402 -8.93 25.58 21.78
N GLU A 403 -8.04 25.48 20.78
CA GLU A 403 -7.40 26.65 20.15
C GLU A 403 -8.43 27.51 19.39
N LEU A 404 -9.35 26.91 18.64
CA LEU A 404 -10.45 27.65 17.98
C LEU A 404 -11.28 28.41 18.98
N LYS A 405 -11.63 27.76 20.09
CA LYS A 405 -12.37 28.39 21.19
C LYS A 405 -11.63 29.58 21.80
N ALA A 406 -10.33 29.44 22.04
CA ALA A 406 -9.50 30.52 22.58
C ALA A 406 -9.42 31.74 21.66
N HIS A 407 -9.56 31.54 20.34
CA HIS A 407 -9.51 32.60 19.33
C HIS A 407 -10.88 33.06 18.83
N GLY A 408 -11.97 32.52 19.37
CA GLY A 408 -13.36 32.87 18.98
C GLY A 408 -13.69 32.43 17.53
N LYS A 409 -13.04 31.42 17.00
CA LYS A 409 -13.32 30.86 15.67
C LYS A 409 -14.28 29.68 15.79
N THR A 410 -15.07 29.45 14.74
CA THR A 410 -16.08 28.40 14.67
C THR A 410 -15.80 27.38 13.54
N GLU A 411 -14.76 27.60 12.77
CA GLU A 411 -14.39 26.75 11.64
C GLU A 411 -12.95 26.24 11.76
N LEU A 412 -12.76 24.93 11.63
CA LEU A 412 -11.45 24.28 11.58
C LEU A 412 -10.82 24.48 10.19
N ASP A 413 -9.57 24.92 10.16
CA ASP A 413 -8.77 25.09 8.94
C ASP A 413 -8.65 23.75 8.19
N GLY A 414 -8.96 23.76 6.89
CA GLY A 414 -8.91 22.57 6.05
C GLY A 414 -7.51 21.97 5.92
N LYS A 415 -6.42 22.77 6.09
CA LYS A 415 -5.05 22.24 6.16
C LYS A 415 -4.80 21.44 7.43
N GLU A 416 -5.38 21.85 8.54
CA GLU A 416 -5.27 21.11 9.80
C GLU A 416 -6.04 19.78 9.70
N ALA A 417 -7.26 19.81 9.13
CA ALA A 417 -8.01 18.61 8.81
C ALA A 417 -7.24 17.70 7.84
N PHE A 418 -6.60 18.27 6.82
CA PHE A 418 -5.74 17.52 5.89
C PHE A 418 -4.49 16.95 6.59
N ARG A 419 -3.87 17.66 7.52
CA ARG A 419 -2.75 17.16 8.32
C ARG A 419 -3.15 15.97 9.18
N LEU A 420 -4.33 16.04 9.81
CA LEU A 420 -4.89 14.91 10.56
C LEU A 420 -5.12 13.70 9.65
N PHE A 421 -5.61 13.92 8.44
CA PHE A 421 -5.82 12.87 7.45
C PHE A 421 -4.50 12.29 6.91
N ASP A 422 -3.60 13.11 6.39
CA ASP A 422 -2.40 12.68 5.67
C ASP A 422 -1.33 12.11 6.61
N THR A 423 -1.08 12.77 7.75
CA THR A 423 -0.01 12.39 8.68
C THR A 423 -0.44 11.33 9.67
N TYR A 424 -1.66 11.42 10.18
CA TYR A 424 -2.16 10.55 11.24
C TYR A 424 -3.20 9.55 10.75
N GLY A 425 -3.63 9.62 9.49
CA GLY A 425 -4.65 8.73 8.93
C GLY A 425 -6.03 8.91 9.55
N PHE A 426 -6.29 10.11 10.11
CA PHE A 426 -7.57 10.46 10.77
C PHE A 426 -8.55 10.98 9.73
N PRO A 427 -9.67 10.30 9.47
CA PRO A 427 -10.55 10.61 8.35
C PRO A 427 -11.29 11.94 8.47
N LEU A 428 -11.55 12.59 7.31
CA LEU A 428 -12.24 13.88 7.26
C LEU A 428 -13.65 13.82 7.85
N ASP A 429 -14.45 12.83 7.45
CA ASP A 429 -15.83 12.67 7.92
C ASP A 429 -15.94 12.43 9.43
N LEU A 430 -14.93 11.80 10.04
CA LEU A 430 -14.85 11.71 11.50
C LEU A 430 -14.44 13.05 12.13
N THR A 431 -13.57 13.81 11.45
CA THR A 431 -13.22 15.19 11.85
C THR A 431 -14.46 16.07 11.82
N GLU A 432 -15.25 16.02 10.75
CA GLU A 432 -16.50 16.77 10.58
C GLU A 432 -17.55 16.40 11.63
N LEU A 433 -17.72 15.09 11.87
CA LEU A 433 -18.66 14.58 12.88
C LEU A 433 -18.31 15.14 14.27
N ILE A 434 -17.06 15.00 14.71
CA ILE A 434 -16.63 15.46 16.04
C ILE A 434 -16.67 16.99 16.13
N CYS A 435 -16.28 17.71 15.07
CA CYS A 435 -16.41 19.15 15.01
C CYS A 435 -17.88 19.55 15.12
N GLY A 436 -18.79 18.94 14.36
CA GLY A 436 -20.22 19.21 14.37
C GLY A 436 -20.87 18.97 15.74
N GLU A 437 -20.53 17.87 16.41
CA GLU A 437 -21.00 17.56 17.77
C GLU A 437 -20.57 18.65 18.82
N ASN A 438 -19.45 19.32 18.55
CA ASN A 438 -18.92 20.40 19.41
C ASN A 438 -19.25 21.81 18.90
N GLY A 439 -20.09 21.95 17.87
CA GLY A 439 -20.55 23.25 17.35
C GLY A 439 -19.53 23.94 16.41
N TYR A 440 -18.60 23.21 15.85
CA TYR A 440 -17.61 23.68 14.86
C TYR A 440 -17.91 23.11 13.47
N THR A 441 -17.48 23.84 12.44
CA THR A 441 -17.44 23.38 11.04
C THR A 441 -16.01 23.10 10.58
N VAL A 442 -15.84 22.49 9.43
CA VAL A 442 -14.54 22.23 8.79
C VAL A 442 -14.51 22.90 7.42
N ASP A 443 -13.42 23.55 7.04
CA ASP A 443 -13.20 24.06 5.67
C ASP A 443 -12.89 22.90 4.72
N GLU A 444 -13.95 22.24 4.25
CA GLU A 444 -13.88 21.13 3.31
C GLU A 444 -13.28 21.54 1.96
N LYS A 445 -13.50 22.79 1.53
CA LYS A 445 -12.96 23.28 0.26
C LYS A 445 -11.44 23.30 0.29
N GLN A 446 -10.87 23.87 1.33
CA GLN A 446 -9.42 23.90 1.52
C GLN A 446 -8.83 22.50 1.72
N PHE A 447 -9.52 21.60 2.44
CA PHE A 447 -9.12 20.20 2.56
C PHE A 447 -9.06 19.53 1.19
N ASN A 448 -10.09 19.71 0.36
CA ASN A 448 -10.15 19.13 -0.98
C ASN A 448 -9.09 19.70 -1.93
N GLU A 449 -8.72 20.97 -1.79
CA GLU A 449 -7.60 21.57 -2.52
C GLU A 449 -6.26 20.92 -2.16
N GLU A 450 -5.96 20.69 -0.90
CA GLU A 450 -4.74 19.98 -0.44
C GLU A 450 -4.74 18.52 -0.90
N MET A 451 -5.90 17.85 -0.83
CA MET A 451 -6.07 16.48 -1.34
C MET A 451 -5.83 16.40 -2.85
N ALA A 452 -6.34 17.37 -3.62
CA ALA A 452 -6.13 17.42 -5.07
C ALA A 452 -4.64 17.62 -5.41
N GLN A 453 -3.95 18.47 -4.65
CA GLN A 453 -2.49 18.67 -4.82
C GLN A 453 -1.70 17.39 -4.50
N GLN A 454 -2.07 16.65 -3.45
CA GLN A 454 -1.45 15.36 -3.13
C GLN A 454 -1.70 14.33 -4.23
N LYS A 455 -2.95 14.19 -4.70
CA LYS A 455 -3.31 13.30 -5.81
C LYS A 455 -2.59 13.66 -7.11
N ALA A 456 -2.45 14.97 -7.42
CA ALA A 456 -1.70 15.43 -8.59
C ALA A 456 -0.20 15.08 -8.48
N ARG A 457 0.40 15.26 -7.30
CA ARG A 457 1.79 14.84 -7.04
C ARG A 457 1.97 13.32 -7.20
N ALA A 458 1.03 12.52 -6.71
CA ALA A 458 1.05 11.06 -6.85
C ALA A 458 0.84 10.61 -8.31
N ARG A 459 -0.12 11.20 -9.05
CA ARG A 459 -0.34 10.92 -10.47
C ARG A 459 0.86 11.29 -11.34
N ASN A 460 1.44 12.46 -11.15
CA ASN A 460 2.63 12.89 -11.89
C ASN A 460 3.86 12.01 -11.63
N ALA A 461 3.86 11.23 -10.54
CA ALA A 461 4.91 10.26 -10.25
C ALA A 461 4.70 8.92 -10.98
N ALA A 462 3.49 8.59 -11.41
CA ALA A 462 3.08 7.26 -11.88
C ALA A 462 2.73 7.17 -13.38
N VAL A 463 2.73 8.28 -14.14
CA VAL A 463 2.36 8.24 -15.56
C VAL A 463 3.48 7.59 -16.38
N VAL A 464 3.20 6.40 -16.92
CA VAL A 464 3.98 5.70 -17.94
C VAL A 464 3.10 5.65 -19.19
N GLU A 465 3.58 6.23 -20.28
CA GLU A 465 2.91 6.18 -21.58
C GLU A 465 3.59 5.09 -22.42
N ASN A 466 2.89 3.99 -22.64
CA ASN A 466 3.35 2.92 -23.51
C ASN A 466 2.89 3.19 -24.95
N GLY A 467 3.84 3.20 -25.89
CA GLY A 467 3.53 3.16 -27.31
C GLY A 467 2.99 1.80 -27.76
N ASP A 468 2.50 1.73 -28.99
CA ASP A 468 2.09 0.47 -29.61
C ASP A 468 3.30 -0.39 -29.96
N TRP A 469 3.10 -1.71 -30.00
CA TRP A 469 4.11 -2.66 -30.44
C TRP A 469 4.31 -2.58 -31.95
N GLU A 470 5.54 -2.32 -32.37
CA GLU A 470 5.97 -2.49 -33.78
C GLU A 470 6.49 -3.92 -33.96
N VAL A 471 5.73 -4.73 -34.70
CA VAL A 471 6.03 -6.14 -34.95
C VAL A 471 6.94 -6.25 -36.18
N LEU A 472 8.13 -6.82 -35.97
CA LEU A 472 9.08 -7.10 -37.05
C LEU A 472 8.95 -8.52 -37.57
N ARG A 473 8.73 -9.46 -36.67
CA ARG A 473 8.65 -10.89 -36.99
C ARG A 473 7.53 -11.51 -36.14
N GLU A 474 6.76 -12.41 -36.74
CA GLU A 474 5.83 -13.28 -35.99
C GLU A 474 6.62 -14.40 -35.34
N GLY A 475 6.27 -14.77 -34.14
CA GLY A 475 6.91 -15.84 -33.36
C GLY A 475 6.62 -15.78 -31.87
N GLU A 476 6.91 -16.86 -31.19
CA GLU A 476 6.87 -16.97 -29.73
C GLU A 476 8.27 -16.81 -29.16
N GLN A 477 8.36 -16.28 -27.94
CA GLN A 477 9.61 -16.17 -27.21
C GLN A 477 9.91 -17.47 -26.45
N GLU A 478 11.15 -17.98 -26.56
CA GLU A 478 11.66 -19.08 -25.76
C GLU A 478 12.72 -18.58 -24.77
N PHE A 479 12.55 -18.94 -23.48
CA PHE A 479 13.54 -18.64 -22.45
C PHE A 479 14.57 -19.78 -22.36
N VAL A 480 15.82 -19.46 -22.69
CA VAL A 480 16.96 -20.43 -22.69
C VAL A 480 17.95 -20.19 -21.54
N GLY A 481 17.64 -19.23 -20.64
CA GLY A 481 18.56 -18.72 -19.61
C GLY A 481 18.84 -19.66 -18.43
N TYR A 482 18.19 -20.82 -18.31
CA TYR A 482 18.60 -21.85 -17.35
C TYR A 482 19.88 -22.57 -17.75
N ASP A 483 20.12 -22.66 -19.06
CA ASP A 483 21.23 -23.45 -19.64
C ASP A 483 22.30 -22.55 -20.28
N TYR A 484 21.92 -21.35 -20.74
CA TYR A 484 22.79 -20.46 -21.52
C TYR A 484 22.83 -19.06 -20.91
N THR A 485 24.01 -18.43 -20.93
CA THR A 485 24.23 -17.01 -20.61
C THR A 485 24.43 -16.15 -21.85
N GLU A 486 24.65 -16.80 -23.01
CA GLU A 486 24.78 -16.20 -24.33
C GLU A 486 23.96 -17.03 -25.32
N TYR A 487 23.20 -16.35 -26.19
CA TYR A 487 22.41 -17.04 -27.21
C TYR A 487 22.14 -16.15 -28.41
N GLU A 488 22.12 -16.71 -29.63
CA GLU A 488 21.73 -15.99 -30.84
C GLU A 488 20.22 -15.68 -30.80
N CYS A 489 19.86 -14.46 -31.20
CA CYS A 489 18.46 -14.04 -31.14
C CYS A 489 18.13 -12.96 -32.17
N HIS A 490 16.83 -12.78 -32.39
CA HIS A 490 16.26 -11.73 -33.22
C HIS A 490 15.22 -10.96 -32.41
N ILE A 491 15.02 -9.68 -32.75
CA ILE A 491 13.94 -8.88 -32.20
C ILE A 491 12.65 -9.25 -32.92
N LEU A 492 11.65 -9.75 -32.17
CA LEU A 492 10.32 -10.01 -32.69
C LEU A 492 9.51 -8.73 -32.82
N ARG A 493 9.55 -7.90 -31.79
CA ARG A 493 8.82 -6.64 -31.73
C ARG A 493 9.45 -5.68 -30.71
N TYR A 494 9.15 -4.41 -30.85
CA TYR A 494 9.57 -3.37 -29.90
C TYR A 494 8.49 -2.30 -29.73
N ARG A 495 8.57 -1.56 -28.64
CA ARG A 495 7.76 -0.36 -28.42
C ARG A 495 8.55 0.73 -27.71
N LYS A 496 8.13 1.98 -27.93
CA LYS A 496 8.67 3.14 -27.21
C LYS A 496 7.85 3.36 -25.93
N VAL A 497 8.54 3.57 -24.82
CA VAL A 497 7.91 3.89 -23.54
C VAL A 497 8.42 5.24 -23.07
N THR A 498 7.48 6.10 -22.63
CA THR A 498 7.82 7.42 -22.08
C THR A 498 7.37 7.49 -20.63
N GLN A 499 8.34 7.75 -19.75
CA GLN A 499 8.08 7.94 -18.33
C GLN A 499 8.58 9.31 -17.89
N LYS A 500 7.67 10.23 -17.62
CA LYS A 500 7.97 11.64 -17.32
C LYS A 500 8.67 12.33 -18.51
N LYS A 501 9.99 12.59 -18.39
CA LYS A 501 10.81 13.21 -19.44
C LYS A 501 11.79 12.24 -20.09
N ASN A 502 11.82 11.00 -19.65
CA ASN A 502 12.73 9.98 -20.18
C ASN A 502 11.97 9.04 -21.11
N SER A 503 12.55 8.72 -22.25
CA SER A 503 12.06 7.69 -23.15
C SER A 503 13.06 6.54 -23.19
N PHE A 504 12.56 5.33 -23.29
CA PHE A 504 13.33 4.10 -23.49
C PHE A 504 12.54 3.16 -24.40
N TYR A 505 13.12 2.07 -24.80
CA TYR A 505 12.45 1.08 -25.64
C TYR A 505 12.37 -0.26 -24.92
N GLU A 506 11.32 -0.98 -25.20
CA GLU A 506 11.09 -2.33 -24.77
C GLU A 506 11.16 -3.26 -25.97
N LEU A 507 11.93 -4.34 -25.86
CA LEU A 507 12.16 -5.33 -26.92
C LEU A 507 11.67 -6.71 -26.47
N VAL A 508 11.10 -7.46 -27.38
CA VAL A 508 10.80 -8.90 -27.22
C VAL A 508 11.68 -9.65 -28.21
N LEU A 509 12.46 -10.63 -27.70
CA LEU A 509 13.34 -11.47 -28.52
C LEU A 509 12.66 -12.84 -28.78
N ASP A 510 13.04 -13.53 -29.86
CA ASP A 510 12.60 -14.91 -30.13
C ASP A 510 13.22 -15.91 -29.15
N TYR A 511 14.54 -15.87 -28.93
CA TYR A 511 15.25 -16.59 -27.89
C TYR A 511 15.86 -15.60 -26.90
N THR A 512 15.75 -15.89 -25.62
CA THR A 512 16.36 -15.02 -24.61
C THR A 512 17.04 -15.79 -23.49
N PRO A 513 18.33 -15.50 -23.23
CA PRO A 513 18.99 -15.96 -22.02
C PRO A 513 18.69 -15.07 -20.80
N PHE A 514 18.06 -13.89 -21.00
CA PHE A 514 17.77 -12.92 -19.93
C PHE A 514 16.57 -13.34 -19.07
N TYR A 515 16.79 -13.49 -17.77
CA TYR A 515 15.71 -13.72 -16.82
C TYR A 515 14.88 -12.45 -16.63
N GLY A 516 13.58 -12.53 -16.86
CA GLY A 516 12.65 -11.44 -16.55
C GLY A 516 12.28 -11.40 -15.08
N GLU A 517 12.17 -10.21 -14.49
CA GLU A 517 11.81 -10.01 -13.07
C GLU A 517 10.58 -10.83 -12.68
N MET A 518 10.76 -11.82 -11.80
CA MET A 518 9.70 -12.71 -11.32
C MET A 518 10.09 -13.34 -9.97
N GLY A 519 9.10 -13.71 -9.15
CA GLY A 519 9.32 -14.43 -7.88
C GLY A 519 10.21 -13.68 -6.88
N GLY A 520 10.29 -12.35 -7.02
CA GLY A 520 11.14 -11.50 -6.18
C GLY A 520 12.58 -11.35 -6.65
N GLN A 521 13.04 -12.12 -7.67
CA GLN A 521 14.34 -11.92 -8.29
C GLN A 521 14.25 -10.83 -9.36
N VAL A 522 15.19 -9.87 -9.32
CA VAL A 522 15.33 -8.81 -10.32
C VAL A 522 15.65 -9.38 -11.69
N GLY A 523 15.30 -8.64 -12.75
CA GLY A 523 15.63 -8.98 -14.12
C GLY A 523 17.13 -8.87 -14.40
N ASP A 524 17.59 -9.66 -15.36
CA ASP A 524 18.96 -9.62 -15.80
C ASP A 524 19.29 -8.34 -16.58
N GLN A 525 20.55 -8.00 -16.54
CA GLN A 525 21.19 -6.96 -17.34
C GLN A 525 22.22 -7.59 -18.26
N GLY A 526 22.64 -6.84 -19.28
CA GLY A 526 23.68 -7.30 -20.21
C GLY A 526 23.69 -6.53 -21.50
N VAL A 527 24.00 -7.20 -22.61
CA VAL A 527 24.11 -6.57 -23.91
C VAL A 527 23.53 -7.41 -25.04
N LEU A 528 23.05 -6.73 -26.09
CA LEU A 528 22.80 -7.33 -27.40
C LEU A 528 23.93 -6.89 -28.34
N VAL A 529 24.66 -7.84 -28.93
CA VAL A 529 25.81 -7.59 -29.78
C VAL A 529 25.48 -8.00 -31.21
N SER A 530 25.59 -7.10 -32.16
CA SER A 530 25.57 -7.38 -33.61
C SER A 530 26.95 -7.14 -34.21
N GLU A 531 27.12 -7.34 -35.52
CA GLU A 531 28.38 -7.06 -36.22
C GLU A 531 28.83 -5.62 -36.06
N ASP A 532 27.88 -4.67 -36.01
CA ASP A 532 28.16 -3.23 -36.09
C ASP A 532 28.01 -2.48 -34.78
N GLU A 533 27.29 -3.04 -33.77
CA GLU A 533 26.97 -2.30 -32.55
C GLU A 533 26.70 -3.20 -31.33
N THR A 534 26.79 -2.59 -30.14
CA THR A 534 26.44 -3.21 -28.87
C THR A 534 25.40 -2.36 -28.18
N ILE A 535 24.25 -2.95 -27.85
CA ILE A 535 23.13 -2.29 -27.15
C ILE A 535 23.04 -2.80 -25.72
N ASN A 536 23.03 -1.88 -24.77
CA ASN A 536 22.90 -2.25 -23.36
C ASN A 536 21.45 -2.56 -22.99
N VAL A 537 21.22 -3.76 -22.49
CA VAL A 537 19.99 -4.16 -21.79
C VAL A 537 20.14 -3.76 -20.34
N ILE A 538 19.42 -2.71 -19.95
CA ILE A 538 19.55 -2.10 -18.60
C ILE A 538 18.68 -2.77 -17.54
N ASP A 539 17.66 -3.51 -17.96
CA ASP A 539 16.76 -4.30 -17.10
C ASP A 539 15.97 -5.27 -17.97
N THR A 540 15.45 -6.34 -17.37
CA THR A 540 14.53 -7.27 -18.02
C THR A 540 13.31 -7.48 -17.14
N LYS A 541 12.15 -7.05 -17.63
CA LYS A 541 10.86 -7.20 -16.95
C LYS A 541 10.09 -8.41 -17.47
N ARG A 542 9.06 -8.81 -16.77
CA ARG A 542 8.12 -9.83 -17.23
C ARG A 542 6.76 -9.20 -17.46
N GLU A 543 6.21 -9.39 -18.65
CA GLU A 543 4.87 -8.97 -19.02
C GLU A 543 4.21 -10.09 -19.83
N ASN A 544 3.00 -10.52 -19.43
CA ASN A 544 2.24 -11.58 -20.11
C ASN A 544 3.08 -12.84 -20.41
N ASN A 545 3.80 -13.35 -19.41
CA ASN A 545 4.72 -14.49 -19.50
C ASN A 545 5.92 -14.34 -20.46
N GLN A 546 6.20 -13.13 -20.93
CA GLN A 546 7.35 -12.84 -21.78
C GLN A 546 8.39 -11.98 -21.06
N SER A 547 9.67 -12.21 -21.36
CA SER A 547 10.77 -11.35 -20.93
C SER A 547 10.83 -10.11 -21.83
N ILE A 548 10.70 -8.93 -21.24
CA ILE A 548 10.74 -7.64 -21.92
C ILE A 548 12.08 -6.99 -21.61
N HIS A 549 12.90 -6.77 -22.62
CA HIS A 549 14.25 -6.23 -22.49
C HIS A 549 14.19 -4.70 -22.62
N ILE A 550 14.67 -3.98 -21.62
CA ILE A 550 14.65 -2.53 -21.57
C ILE A 550 15.98 -1.98 -22.07
N VAL A 551 15.93 -1.16 -23.13
CA VAL A 551 17.09 -0.50 -23.71
C VAL A 551 16.86 1.01 -23.82
N LYS A 552 17.92 1.82 -23.70
CA LYS A 552 17.79 3.28 -23.83
C LYS A 552 17.58 3.72 -25.27
N GLU A 553 18.17 3.05 -26.21
CA GLU A 553 18.16 3.37 -27.63
C GLU A 553 17.94 2.09 -28.44
N LEU A 554 17.21 2.20 -29.55
CA LEU A 554 17.06 1.08 -30.48
C LEU A 554 18.36 0.83 -31.25
N PRO A 555 18.62 -0.43 -31.64
CA PRO A 555 19.65 -0.74 -32.65
C PRO A 555 19.41 0.05 -33.94
N LYS A 556 20.49 0.43 -34.64
CA LYS A 556 20.40 1.06 -35.96
C LYS A 556 19.72 0.14 -36.99
N ASN A 557 19.95 -1.14 -36.84
CA ASN A 557 19.29 -2.17 -37.61
C ASN A 557 18.57 -3.14 -36.67
N VAL A 558 17.27 -2.92 -36.51
CA VAL A 558 16.41 -3.76 -35.62
C VAL A 558 16.16 -5.17 -36.19
N GLU A 559 16.44 -5.39 -37.48
CA GLU A 559 16.27 -6.70 -38.13
C GLU A 559 17.56 -7.55 -38.14
N ALA A 560 18.66 -7.04 -37.59
CA ALA A 560 19.93 -7.74 -37.49
C ALA A 560 19.85 -9.00 -36.61
N ASP A 561 20.82 -9.90 -36.81
CA ASP A 561 21.07 -10.99 -35.88
C ASP A 561 21.86 -10.47 -34.69
N PHE A 562 21.45 -10.83 -33.48
CA PHE A 562 22.09 -10.42 -32.25
C PHE A 562 22.59 -11.64 -31.47
N MET A 563 23.72 -11.45 -30.79
CA MET A 563 24.12 -12.30 -29.69
C MET A 563 23.65 -11.62 -28.38
N ALA A 564 22.70 -12.23 -27.71
CA ALA A 564 22.22 -11.81 -26.40
C ALA A 564 23.18 -12.32 -25.33
N CYS A 565 23.88 -11.43 -24.62
CA CYS A 565 24.88 -11.78 -23.62
C CYS A 565 24.47 -11.20 -22.26
N VAL A 566 24.26 -12.04 -21.28
CA VAL A 566 23.91 -11.66 -19.90
C VAL A 566 25.15 -11.22 -19.15
N ASP A 567 25.01 -10.23 -18.26
CA ASP A 567 26.03 -9.87 -17.27
C ASP A 567 26.17 -11.00 -16.23
N VAL A 568 27.16 -11.89 -16.49
CA VAL A 568 27.35 -13.12 -15.73
C VAL A 568 27.70 -12.85 -14.26
N GLU A 569 28.45 -11.79 -13.97
CA GLU A 569 28.84 -11.46 -12.59
C GLU A 569 27.60 -11.10 -11.77
N LYS A 570 26.73 -10.25 -12.32
CA LYS A 570 25.46 -9.90 -11.66
C LYS A 570 24.50 -11.07 -11.55
N ARG A 571 24.43 -11.90 -12.60
CA ARG A 571 23.58 -13.09 -12.57
C ARG A 571 24.05 -14.09 -11.51
N ASP A 572 25.34 -14.37 -11.42
CA ASP A 572 25.89 -15.31 -10.44
C ASP A 572 25.68 -14.79 -9.02
N ALA A 573 25.85 -13.50 -8.78
CA ALA A 573 25.56 -12.89 -7.50
C ALA A 573 24.06 -12.97 -7.14
N SER A 574 23.16 -12.69 -8.11
CA SER A 574 21.70 -12.87 -7.92
C SER A 574 21.34 -14.33 -7.65
N ALA A 575 21.95 -15.29 -8.37
CA ALA A 575 21.75 -16.72 -8.19
C ALA A 575 22.19 -17.19 -6.80
N ALA A 576 23.32 -16.67 -6.31
CA ALA A 576 23.82 -16.93 -4.96
C ALA A 576 22.84 -16.41 -3.89
N ASN A 577 22.38 -15.16 -4.03
CA ASN A 577 21.39 -14.57 -3.14
C ASN A 577 20.04 -15.31 -3.20
N HIS A 578 19.60 -15.74 -4.39
CA HIS A 578 18.36 -16.50 -4.52
C HIS A 578 18.46 -17.89 -3.85
N THR A 579 19.55 -18.57 -4.08
CA THR A 579 19.78 -19.86 -3.42
C THR A 579 19.87 -19.71 -1.90
N ALA A 580 20.54 -18.64 -1.41
CA ALA A 580 20.57 -18.31 0.01
C ALA A 580 19.18 -18.02 0.57
N THR A 581 18.26 -17.43 -0.23
CA THR A 581 16.86 -17.20 0.16
C THR A 581 16.13 -18.50 0.47
N HIS A 582 16.30 -19.54 -0.33
CA HIS A 582 15.75 -20.89 -0.07
C HIS A 582 16.31 -21.50 1.22
N LEU A 583 17.63 -21.40 1.41
CA LEU A 583 18.27 -21.90 2.64
C LEU A 583 17.78 -21.11 3.87
N LEU A 584 17.53 -19.81 3.72
CA LEU A 584 16.99 -18.94 4.76
C LEU A 584 15.55 -19.32 5.14
N ASP A 585 14.67 -19.57 4.16
CA ASP A 585 13.30 -20.04 4.41
C ASP A 585 13.30 -21.34 5.24
N TYR A 586 14.11 -22.30 4.80
CA TYR A 586 14.29 -23.56 5.55
C TYR A 586 14.79 -23.30 6.97
N ALA A 587 15.83 -22.47 7.15
CA ALA A 587 16.43 -22.22 8.45
C ALA A 587 15.48 -21.47 9.40
N LEU A 588 14.67 -20.54 8.88
CA LEU A 588 13.66 -19.83 9.67
C LEU A 588 12.59 -20.78 10.18
N LYS A 589 12.10 -21.70 9.36
CA LYS A 589 11.14 -22.74 9.81
C LYS A 589 11.72 -23.64 10.89
N GLN A 590 13.00 -23.98 10.80
CA GLN A 590 13.68 -24.80 11.82
C GLN A 590 13.83 -24.09 13.17
N VAL A 591 14.07 -22.76 13.15
CA VAL A 591 14.33 -21.98 14.37
C VAL A 591 13.06 -21.40 14.98
N LEU A 592 12.16 -20.87 14.13
CA LEU A 592 10.95 -20.16 14.56
C LEU A 592 9.70 -21.04 14.56
N GLY A 593 9.72 -22.17 13.85
CA GLY A 593 8.60 -23.09 13.65
C GLY A 593 7.88 -22.94 12.33
N ASP A 594 6.97 -23.87 12.03
CA ASP A 594 6.30 -24.02 10.74
C ASP A 594 5.43 -22.80 10.32
N HIS A 595 5.05 -21.93 11.28
CA HIS A 595 4.33 -20.70 10.99
C HIS A 595 5.17 -19.63 10.30
N ALA A 596 6.49 -19.81 10.26
CA ALA A 596 7.42 -18.91 9.58
C ALA A 596 7.38 -19.17 8.06
N GLU A 597 6.36 -18.62 7.40
CA GLU A 597 6.17 -18.74 5.96
C GLU A 597 6.62 -17.48 5.23
N GLN A 598 7.15 -17.64 4.01
CA GLN A 598 7.48 -16.52 3.15
C GLN A 598 6.22 -15.72 2.79
N LYS A 599 6.30 -14.39 2.97
CA LYS A 599 5.24 -13.43 2.57
C LYS A 599 5.69 -12.49 1.46
N GLY A 600 6.97 -12.47 1.16
CA GLY A 600 7.58 -11.73 0.07
C GLY A 600 9.08 -11.94 0.05
N SER A 601 9.68 -11.71 -1.10
CA SER A 601 11.13 -11.71 -1.27
C SER A 601 11.56 -10.65 -2.27
N TYR A 602 12.82 -10.25 -2.16
CA TYR A 602 13.50 -9.44 -3.16
C TYR A 602 14.95 -9.91 -3.23
N VAL A 603 15.39 -10.25 -4.42
CA VAL A 603 16.72 -10.81 -4.66
C VAL A 603 17.39 -10.00 -5.76
N SER A 604 18.53 -9.40 -5.46
CA SER A 604 19.36 -8.63 -6.36
C SER A 604 20.81 -9.13 -6.31
N PRO A 605 21.71 -8.66 -7.17
CA PRO A 605 23.14 -9.00 -7.06
C PRO A 605 23.74 -8.61 -5.70
N ASP A 606 23.32 -7.50 -5.12
CA ASP A 606 23.93 -6.94 -3.92
C ASP A 606 23.35 -7.51 -2.62
N THR A 607 22.03 -7.74 -2.59
CA THR A 607 21.32 -8.10 -1.35
C THR A 607 20.11 -8.98 -1.62
N LEU A 608 19.73 -9.71 -0.60
CA LEU A 608 18.44 -10.36 -0.53
C LEU A 608 17.60 -9.80 0.62
N ARG A 609 16.29 -9.82 0.44
CA ARG A 609 15.30 -9.40 1.41
C ARG A 609 14.23 -10.45 1.50
N PHE A 610 13.90 -10.87 2.71
CA PHE A 610 12.94 -11.94 2.97
C PHE A 610 11.91 -11.49 4.00
N ASP A 611 10.66 -11.44 3.61
CA ASP A 611 9.54 -11.11 4.47
C ASP A 611 8.88 -12.40 4.94
N VAL A 612 8.86 -12.61 6.24
CA VAL A 612 8.39 -13.85 6.88
C VAL A 612 7.27 -13.58 7.88
N SER A 613 6.28 -14.46 7.94
CA SER A 613 5.25 -14.40 8.98
C SER A 613 5.84 -14.73 10.34
N HIS A 614 5.95 -13.72 11.22
CA HIS A 614 6.34 -13.87 12.60
C HIS A 614 5.85 -12.68 13.43
N PHE A 615 5.25 -12.96 14.60
CA PHE A 615 4.45 -11.98 15.32
C PHE A 615 5.23 -11.16 16.36
N GLN A 616 6.46 -11.53 16.63
CA GLN A 616 7.33 -10.81 17.56
C GLN A 616 8.67 -10.51 16.92
N LYS A 617 9.44 -9.62 17.53
CA LYS A 617 10.80 -9.35 17.09
C LYS A 617 11.61 -10.64 17.19
N ILE A 618 12.32 -10.99 16.12
CA ILE A 618 13.26 -12.11 16.12
C ILE A 618 14.49 -11.68 16.95
N THR A 619 14.86 -12.50 17.92
CA THR A 619 15.96 -12.18 18.82
C THR A 619 17.32 -12.33 18.12
N ASP A 620 18.33 -11.61 18.62
CA ASP A 620 19.69 -11.70 18.07
C ASP A 620 20.25 -13.12 18.15
N GLU A 621 19.81 -13.93 19.13
CA GLU A 621 20.24 -15.32 19.27
C GLU A 621 19.57 -16.22 18.22
N GLU A 622 18.26 -16.03 17.96
CA GLU A 622 17.55 -16.73 16.90
C GLU A 622 18.13 -16.39 15.53
N LEU A 623 18.41 -15.11 15.26
CA LEU A 623 19.05 -14.67 14.00
C LEU A 623 20.42 -15.33 13.83
N ARG A 624 21.22 -15.45 14.91
CA ARG A 624 22.52 -16.15 14.85
C ARG A 624 22.36 -17.65 14.62
N GLN A 625 21.32 -18.27 15.15
CA GLN A 625 21.03 -19.69 14.89
C GLN A 625 20.66 -19.90 13.42
N VAL A 626 19.82 -19.03 12.86
CA VAL A 626 19.47 -19.02 11.43
C VAL A 626 20.73 -18.86 10.56
N GLU A 627 21.57 -17.85 10.84
CA GLU A 627 22.84 -17.66 10.12
C GLU A 627 23.74 -18.92 10.16
N ARG A 628 23.88 -19.55 11.34
CA ARG A 628 24.69 -20.75 11.49
C ARG A 628 24.16 -21.91 10.67
N LEU A 629 22.82 -22.08 10.61
CA LEU A 629 22.20 -23.13 9.80
C LEU A 629 22.44 -22.88 8.32
N VAL A 630 22.16 -21.66 7.83
CA VAL A 630 22.39 -21.30 6.42
C VAL A 630 23.86 -21.49 6.04
N ASN A 631 24.80 -20.95 6.80
CA ASN A 631 26.22 -21.12 6.53
C ASN A 631 26.68 -22.59 6.71
N GLY A 632 25.99 -23.39 7.52
CA GLY A 632 26.19 -24.83 7.65
C GLY A 632 25.85 -25.55 6.34
N MET A 633 24.72 -25.23 5.72
CA MET A 633 24.28 -25.79 4.43
C MET A 633 25.16 -25.28 3.27
N ILE A 634 25.65 -24.04 3.33
CA ILE A 634 26.64 -23.53 2.36
C ILE A 634 27.93 -24.36 2.40
N ARG A 635 28.47 -24.61 3.59
CA ARG A 635 29.67 -25.43 3.75
C ARG A 635 29.50 -26.90 3.40
N ALA A 636 28.26 -27.40 3.43
CA ALA A 636 27.95 -28.77 3.01
C ALA A 636 28.01 -28.93 1.49
N ASP A 637 28.05 -27.85 0.73
CA ASP A 637 28.15 -27.78 -0.72
C ASP A 637 27.15 -28.71 -1.45
N TYR A 638 25.88 -28.60 -1.06
CA TYR A 638 24.82 -29.38 -1.72
C TYR A 638 24.69 -28.97 -3.19
N PRO A 639 24.74 -29.92 -4.14
CA PRO A 639 24.49 -29.62 -5.53
C PRO A 639 23.03 -29.25 -5.76
N MET A 640 22.77 -28.45 -6.80
CA MET A 640 21.41 -28.19 -7.27
C MET A 640 20.81 -29.47 -7.84
N ASP A 641 19.69 -29.91 -7.27
CA ASP A 641 18.87 -30.99 -7.80
C ASP A 641 17.60 -30.37 -8.42
N GLU A 642 17.54 -30.37 -9.77
CA GLU A 642 16.54 -29.67 -10.54
C GLU A 642 15.64 -30.64 -11.31
N HIS A 643 14.33 -30.49 -11.18
CA HIS A 643 13.33 -31.21 -11.93
C HIS A 643 12.40 -30.22 -12.67
N ARG A 644 12.55 -30.16 -14.00
CA ARG A 644 11.74 -29.30 -14.87
C ARG A 644 10.47 -30.04 -15.29
N ASP A 645 9.40 -29.30 -15.60
CA ASP A 645 8.14 -29.84 -16.11
C ASP A 645 7.51 -30.97 -15.26
N THR A 646 7.74 -30.96 -13.95
CA THR A 646 7.23 -31.99 -13.04
C THR A 646 5.72 -31.78 -12.82
N PRO A 647 4.88 -32.82 -12.97
CA PRO A 647 3.46 -32.73 -12.62
C PRO A 647 3.27 -32.31 -11.16
N MET A 648 2.32 -31.40 -10.91
CA MET A 648 2.07 -30.80 -9.58
C MET A 648 1.95 -31.87 -8.47
N GLU A 649 1.21 -32.94 -8.71
CA GLU A 649 0.99 -34.02 -7.73
C GLU A 649 2.25 -34.83 -7.42
N GLU A 650 3.16 -34.95 -8.39
CA GLU A 650 4.46 -35.58 -8.19
C GLU A 650 5.40 -34.67 -7.41
N ALA A 651 5.41 -33.39 -7.76
CA ALA A 651 6.22 -32.39 -7.10
C ALA A 651 5.86 -32.24 -5.60
N LYS A 652 4.55 -32.28 -5.26
CA LYS A 652 4.10 -32.34 -3.87
C LYS A 652 4.59 -33.57 -3.11
N LYS A 653 4.64 -34.75 -3.77
CA LYS A 653 5.17 -35.97 -3.16
C LYS A 653 6.67 -35.90 -2.90
N MET A 654 7.41 -35.07 -3.63
CA MET A 654 8.81 -34.80 -3.39
C MET A 654 9.05 -33.94 -2.13
N GLY A 655 7.98 -33.45 -1.50
CA GLY A 655 8.05 -32.56 -0.33
C GLY A 655 8.40 -31.12 -0.68
N ALA A 656 8.19 -30.71 -1.94
CA ALA A 656 8.47 -29.35 -2.37
C ALA A 656 7.42 -28.37 -1.83
N VAL A 657 7.90 -27.27 -1.28
CA VAL A 657 7.07 -26.19 -0.71
C VAL A 657 6.66 -25.23 -1.82
N ALA A 658 5.37 -24.95 -1.92
CA ALA A 658 4.82 -23.91 -2.79
C ALA A 658 4.90 -22.54 -2.11
N LEU A 659 5.32 -21.53 -2.84
CA LEU A 659 5.25 -20.14 -2.34
C LEU A 659 3.80 -19.71 -2.20
N PHE A 660 3.52 -19.05 -1.08
CA PHE A 660 2.19 -18.55 -0.78
C PHE A 660 1.75 -17.45 -1.77
N GLY A 661 0.54 -17.59 -2.33
CA GLY A 661 -0.06 -16.61 -3.23
C GLY A 661 0.45 -16.64 -4.67
N GLU A 662 1.15 -17.70 -5.10
CA GLU A 662 1.51 -17.92 -6.51
C GLU A 662 0.63 -18.99 -7.16
N LYS A 663 0.23 -18.73 -8.41
CA LYS A 663 -0.43 -19.75 -9.24
C LYS A 663 0.64 -20.56 -9.97
N TYR A 664 0.60 -21.84 -9.77
CA TYR A 664 1.41 -22.78 -10.52
C TYR A 664 0.53 -23.48 -11.57
N GLY A 665 1.07 -23.71 -12.76
CA GLY A 665 0.43 -24.54 -13.78
C GLY A 665 0.37 -26.02 -13.38
N ASP A 666 -0.13 -26.85 -14.28
CA ASP A 666 -0.19 -28.31 -14.08
C ASP A 666 1.20 -28.94 -13.95
N LYS A 667 2.23 -28.26 -14.48
CA LYS A 667 3.63 -28.64 -14.38
C LYS A 667 4.42 -27.52 -13.72
N VAL A 668 5.36 -27.90 -12.85
CA VAL A 668 6.20 -26.98 -12.08
C VAL A 668 7.67 -27.37 -12.16
N ARG A 669 8.53 -26.37 -11.94
CA ARG A 669 9.96 -26.60 -11.73
C ARG A 669 10.23 -26.75 -10.23
N VAL A 670 10.87 -27.87 -9.85
CA VAL A 670 11.28 -28.16 -8.46
C VAL A 670 12.79 -27.96 -8.36
N VAL A 671 13.21 -27.19 -7.36
CA VAL A 671 14.63 -26.97 -7.05
C VAL A 671 14.90 -27.42 -5.62
N ARG A 672 15.91 -28.28 -5.46
CA ARG A 672 16.31 -28.82 -4.17
C ARG A 672 17.79 -28.56 -3.89
N PHE A 673 18.09 -28.15 -2.65
CA PHE A 673 19.44 -28.05 -2.08
C PHE A 673 19.46 -28.77 -0.73
N GLY A 674 19.88 -30.01 -0.71
CA GLY A 674 19.85 -30.84 0.49
C GLY A 674 18.45 -30.91 1.11
N PRO A 675 18.22 -30.33 2.32
CA PRO A 675 16.91 -30.37 2.96
C PRO A 675 15.90 -29.34 2.43
N SER A 676 16.34 -28.26 1.78
CA SER A 676 15.47 -27.26 1.17
C SER A 676 14.96 -27.73 -0.17
N CYS A 677 13.62 -27.70 -0.39
CA CYS A 677 13.00 -28.17 -1.63
C CYS A 677 11.76 -27.30 -1.92
N GLU A 678 11.76 -26.57 -3.04
CA GLU A 678 10.75 -25.55 -3.34
C GLU A 678 10.36 -25.54 -4.81
N PHE A 679 9.15 -25.07 -5.11
CA PHE A 679 8.73 -24.70 -6.46
C PHE A 679 9.35 -23.35 -6.80
N CYS A 680 10.25 -23.32 -7.76
CA CYS A 680 10.94 -22.08 -8.09
C CYS A 680 11.30 -21.96 -9.58
N GLY A 681 10.88 -20.85 -10.19
CA GLY A 681 11.25 -20.47 -11.56
C GLY A 681 12.51 -19.61 -11.66
N GLY A 682 13.16 -19.27 -10.54
CA GLY A 682 14.31 -18.37 -10.50
C GLY A 682 15.63 -19.01 -10.92
N ILE A 683 16.67 -18.18 -11.07
CA ILE A 683 18.02 -18.63 -11.36
C ILE A 683 18.74 -18.98 -10.05
N HIS A 684 19.44 -20.10 -10.02
CA HIS A 684 20.12 -20.62 -8.84
C HIS A 684 21.60 -20.92 -9.08
N ALA A 685 22.36 -20.86 -8.00
CA ALA A 685 23.75 -21.34 -7.98
C ALA A 685 23.78 -22.85 -8.22
N LYS A 686 24.82 -23.34 -8.91
CA LYS A 686 24.99 -24.78 -9.21
C LYS A 686 25.18 -25.65 -7.96
N SER A 687 25.67 -25.07 -6.88
CA SER A 687 25.77 -25.70 -5.56
C SER A 687 25.73 -24.63 -4.47
N THR A 688 25.41 -25.03 -3.23
CA THR A 688 25.36 -24.10 -2.10
C THR A 688 26.72 -23.52 -1.75
N GLY A 689 27.82 -24.22 -2.04
CA GLY A 689 29.17 -23.68 -1.82
C GLY A 689 29.51 -22.45 -2.65
N ARG A 690 28.86 -22.29 -3.82
CA ARG A 690 29.01 -21.08 -4.65
C ARG A 690 28.42 -19.80 -4.05
N ILE A 691 27.63 -19.90 -3.02
CA ILE A 691 27.07 -18.73 -2.28
C ILE A 691 28.18 -17.97 -1.54
N GLY A 692 29.24 -18.67 -1.11
CA GLY A 692 30.29 -18.07 -0.30
C GLY A 692 29.89 -17.94 1.17
N PHE A 693 29.85 -16.75 1.70
CA PHE A 693 29.43 -16.45 3.07
C PHE A 693 28.07 -15.71 3.09
N PHE A 694 27.20 -16.10 4.01
CA PHE A 694 25.89 -15.49 4.20
C PHE A 694 25.86 -14.68 5.51
N LYS A 695 25.37 -13.43 5.48
CA LYS A 695 25.25 -12.57 6.64
C LYS A 695 23.90 -11.85 6.68
N ILE A 696 23.17 -11.97 7.79
CA ILE A 696 22.01 -11.13 8.08
C ILE A 696 22.51 -9.74 8.54
N VAL A 697 22.00 -8.69 7.91
CA VAL A 697 22.39 -7.29 8.18
C VAL A 697 21.29 -6.49 8.84
N GLY A 698 20.04 -6.93 8.74
CA GLY A 698 18.91 -6.23 9.33
C GLY A 698 17.73 -7.14 9.63
N GLU A 699 16.98 -6.77 10.68
CA GLU A 699 15.68 -7.32 11.02
C GLU A 699 14.74 -6.18 11.40
N SER A 700 13.55 -6.12 10.76
CA SER A 700 12.59 -5.04 10.99
C SER A 700 11.15 -5.52 10.82
N SER A 701 10.19 -4.73 11.33
CA SER A 701 8.76 -4.95 11.06
C SER A 701 8.33 -4.25 9.78
N VAL A 702 7.63 -4.95 8.89
CA VAL A 702 7.09 -4.40 7.63
C VAL A 702 5.60 -4.18 7.72
N ALA A 703 4.91 -5.15 8.29
CA ALA A 703 3.47 -5.16 8.49
C ALA A 703 3.15 -5.89 9.81
N ALA A 704 1.89 -5.82 10.21
CA ALA A 704 1.42 -6.60 11.35
C ALA A 704 1.69 -8.10 11.13
N GLY A 705 2.39 -8.73 12.06
CA GLY A 705 2.73 -10.15 11.96
C GLY A 705 3.73 -10.52 10.87
N VAL A 706 4.43 -9.55 10.26
CA VAL A 706 5.44 -9.79 9.23
C VAL A 706 6.76 -9.13 9.58
N ARG A 707 7.81 -9.94 9.64
CA ARG A 707 9.18 -9.51 9.88
C ARG A 707 9.97 -9.55 8.58
N ARG A 708 10.80 -8.56 8.37
CA ARG A 708 11.74 -8.48 7.25
C ARG A 708 13.13 -8.82 7.71
N ILE A 709 13.77 -9.72 7.00
CA ILE A 709 15.19 -10.02 7.14
C ILE A 709 15.89 -9.51 5.89
N GLU A 710 16.97 -8.75 6.09
CA GLU A 710 17.87 -8.30 5.05
C GLU A 710 19.20 -9.00 5.23
N ALA A 711 19.73 -9.56 4.13
CA ALA A 711 20.96 -10.32 4.16
C ALA A 711 21.78 -10.11 2.87
N MET A 712 23.02 -10.52 2.89
CA MET A 712 23.94 -10.45 1.78
C MET A 712 24.77 -11.73 1.70
N THR A 713 25.34 -12.01 0.52
CA THR A 713 26.21 -13.16 0.29
C THR A 713 27.48 -12.77 -0.47
N GLY A 714 28.41 -13.69 -0.57
CA GLY A 714 29.60 -13.64 -1.43
C GLY A 714 30.44 -12.37 -1.27
N GLU A 715 30.80 -11.76 -2.38
CA GLU A 715 31.68 -10.59 -2.45
C GLU A 715 31.13 -9.37 -1.69
N THR A 716 29.81 -9.13 -1.76
CA THR A 716 29.16 -8.05 -0.99
C THR A 716 29.39 -8.23 0.52
N CYS A 717 29.34 -9.48 1.00
CA CYS A 717 29.60 -9.80 2.39
C CYS A 717 31.08 -9.59 2.75
N GLU A 718 32.02 -9.97 1.88
CA GLU A 718 33.45 -9.74 2.05
C GLU A 718 33.75 -8.24 2.14
N ASN A 719 33.22 -7.43 1.24
CA ASN A 719 33.38 -5.99 1.22
C ASN A 719 32.84 -5.33 2.51
N ALA A 720 31.72 -5.81 3.03
CA ALA A 720 31.16 -5.34 4.29
C ALA A 720 32.07 -5.69 5.49
N ILE A 721 32.70 -6.88 5.48
CA ILE A 721 33.67 -7.28 6.51
C ILE A 721 34.91 -6.39 6.43
N TYR A 722 35.47 -6.13 5.26
CA TYR A 722 36.61 -5.24 5.09
C TYR A 722 36.32 -3.81 5.58
N ALA A 723 35.15 -3.27 5.29
CA ALA A 723 34.74 -1.96 5.79
C ALA A 723 34.63 -1.92 7.31
N LEU A 724 34.18 -3.00 7.96
CA LEU A 724 34.16 -3.13 9.41
C LEU A 724 35.58 -3.22 9.98
N GLU A 725 36.48 -3.97 9.33
CA GLU A 725 37.90 -4.07 9.73
C GLU A 725 38.60 -2.74 9.63
N ASP A 726 38.37 -1.99 8.54
CA ASP A 726 38.92 -0.64 8.36
C ASP A 726 38.43 0.30 9.44
N THR A 727 37.13 0.33 9.71
CA THR A 727 36.55 1.11 10.81
C THR A 727 37.14 0.76 12.16
N LEU A 728 37.32 -0.52 12.45
CA LEU A 728 37.92 -1.00 13.70
C LEU A 728 39.39 -0.62 13.80
N ARG A 729 40.13 -0.69 12.68
CA ARG A 729 41.53 -0.25 12.61
C ARG A 729 41.65 1.24 12.87
N ASP A 730 40.84 2.07 12.27
CA ASP A 730 40.82 3.51 12.45
C ASP A 730 40.47 3.88 13.91
N LEU A 731 39.45 3.24 14.49
CA LEU A 731 39.13 3.41 15.91
C LEU A 731 40.28 3.03 16.81
N LYS A 732 40.96 1.89 16.55
CA LYS A 732 42.15 1.49 17.33
C LYS A 732 43.27 2.50 17.20
N ALA A 733 43.50 3.08 16.01
CA ALA A 733 44.53 4.09 15.80
C ALA A 733 44.27 5.36 16.62
N MET A 734 43.00 5.80 16.74
CA MET A 734 42.62 6.93 17.60
C MET A 734 42.98 6.72 19.10
N PHE A 735 43.03 5.45 19.53
CA PHE A 735 43.32 5.05 20.92
C PHE A 735 44.65 4.31 21.04
N ASN A 736 45.69 4.77 20.34
CA ASN A 736 47.07 4.27 20.41
C ASN A 736 47.18 2.75 20.14
N ASN A 737 46.39 2.22 19.22
CA ASN A 737 46.35 0.80 18.88
C ASN A 737 46.07 -0.12 20.07
N ALA A 738 45.16 0.29 20.94
CA ALA A 738 44.79 -0.46 22.14
C ALA A 738 44.41 -1.91 21.82
N LYS A 739 44.94 -2.86 22.59
CA LYS A 739 44.61 -4.29 22.45
C LYS A 739 43.18 -4.57 22.84
N ASP A 740 42.68 -3.92 23.88
CA ASP A 740 41.29 -3.97 24.33
C ASP A 740 40.61 -2.60 24.11
N LEU A 741 40.08 -2.40 22.92
CA LEU A 741 39.41 -1.15 22.55
C LEU A 741 38.19 -0.89 23.42
N LYS A 742 37.44 -1.93 23.78
CA LYS A 742 36.25 -1.79 24.62
C LYS A 742 36.56 -1.22 25.98
N ALA A 743 37.56 -1.79 26.64
CA ALA A 743 38.01 -1.31 27.96
C ALA A 743 38.47 0.14 27.91
N VAL A 744 39.21 0.53 26.85
CA VAL A 744 39.70 1.90 26.68
C VAL A 744 38.57 2.89 26.40
N LEU A 745 37.60 2.53 25.54
CA LEU A 745 36.42 3.35 25.28
C LEU A 745 35.56 3.51 26.54
N THR A 746 35.34 2.43 27.30
CA THR A 746 34.59 2.50 28.57
C THR A 746 35.28 3.49 29.53
N LYS A 747 36.59 3.37 29.70
CA LYS A 747 37.36 4.29 30.56
C LYS A 747 37.29 5.75 30.03
N PHE A 748 37.38 5.96 28.74
CA PHE A 748 37.26 7.29 28.12
C PHE A 748 35.90 7.93 28.40
N VAL A 749 34.79 7.15 28.28
CA VAL A 749 33.44 7.64 28.62
C VAL A 749 33.34 8.00 30.10
N GLU A 750 33.83 7.15 30.99
CA GLU A 750 33.84 7.39 32.43
C GLU A 750 34.66 8.64 32.81
N GLU A 751 35.85 8.80 32.22
CA GLU A 751 36.71 9.99 32.43
C GLU A 751 36.03 11.27 31.89
N ASN A 752 35.37 11.22 30.76
CA ASN A 752 34.64 12.35 30.18
C ASN A 752 33.45 12.77 31.07
N ASP A 753 32.72 11.81 31.61
CA ASP A 753 31.59 12.09 32.52
C ASP A 753 32.09 12.64 33.87
N ALA A 754 33.21 12.15 34.35
CA ALA A 754 33.86 12.68 35.56
C ALA A 754 34.32 14.13 35.34
N MET A 755 34.98 14.43 34.20
CA MET A 755 35.42 15.78 33.86
C MET A 755 34.23 16.74 33.70
N LYS A 756 33.12 16.32 33.09
CA LYS A 756 31.89 17.14 33.00
C LYS A 756 31.36 17.52 34.38
N LYS A 757 31.28 16.57 35.31
CA LYS A 757 30.84 16.79 36.69
C LYS A 757 31.78 17.74 37.43
N GLU A 758 33.07 17.59 37.21
CA GLU A 758 34.06 18.47 37.79
C GLU A 758 33.96 19.90 37.29
N VAL A 759 33.78 20.09 35.96
CA VAL A 759 33.53 21.39 35.33
C VAL A 759 32.26 22.04 35.88
N GLU A 760 31.18 21.27 36.00
CA GLU A 760 29.93 21.74 36.61
C GLU A 760 30.11 22.17 38.07
N SER A 761 30.88 21.40 38.84
CA SER A 761 31.21 21.74 40.23
C SER A 761 32.05 23.05 40.34
N PHE A 762 33.08 23.21 39.49
CA PHE A 762 33.84 24.44 39.44
C PHE A 762 33.00 25.64 39.02
N ARG A 763 32.11 25.43 38.04
CA ARG A 763 31.15 26.45 37.60
C ARG A 763 30.23 26.87 38.76
N ALA A 764 29.62 25.90 39.47
CA ALA A 764 28.75 26.19 40.61
C ALA A 764 29.50 26.99 41.69
N GLN A 765 30.72 26.59 42.01
CA GLN A 765 31.56 27.31 42.99
C GLN A 765 31.90 28.73 42.51
N ALA A 766 32.15 28.92 41.20
CA ALA A 766 32.44 30.24 40.65
C ALA A 766 31.20 31.15 40.71
N VAL A 767 30.02 30.61 40.38
CA VAL A 767 28.73 31.28 40.54
C VAL A 767 28.45 31.70 41.97
N ASP A 768 28.69 30.77 42.93
CA ASP A 768 28.52 31.09 44.39
C ASP A 768 29.43 32.19 44.84
N ARG A 769 30.70 32.16 44.47
CA ARG A 769 31.70 33.21 44.81
C ARG A 769 31.32 34.54 44.18
N ALA A 770 30.92 34.53 42.89
CA ALA A 770 30.50 35.76 42.21
C ALA A 770 29.25 36.36 42.86
N ALA A 771 28.23 35.56 43.16
CA ALA A 771 27.00 36.01 43.78
C ALA A 771 27.27 36.62 45.20
N LYS A 772 28.05 35.94 46.05
CA LYS A 772 28.46 36.48 47.37
C LYS A 772 29.21 37.79 47.25
N SER A 773 30.18 37.89 46.33
CA SER A 773 30.94 39.14 46.11
C SER A 773 30.03 40.28 45.61
N LEU A 774 29.01 39.97 44.82
CA LEU A 774 28.05 40.97 44.37
C LEU A 774 27.12 41.44 45.49
N VAL A 775 26.70 40.54 46.38
CA VAL A 775 25.88 40.87 47.57
C VAL A 775 26.68 41.76 48.53
N GLU A 776 27.96 41.43 48.81
CA GLU A 776 28.84 42.27 49.66
C GLU A 776 29.10 43.66 49.10
N ARG A 777 29.03 43.85 47.78
CA ARG A 777 29.22 45.13 47.06
C ARG A 777 27.91 45.85 46.78
N ALA A 778 26.79 45.34 47.25
CA ALA A 778 25.50 46.00 47.08
C ALA A 778 25.52 47.39 47.72
N LYS A 779 25.09 48.38 47.00
CA LYS A 779 24.92 49.76 47.51
C LYS A 779 23.47 49.98 47.85
N THR A 780 23.20 50.55 49.07
CA THR A 780 21.82 50.93 49.43
C THR A 780 21.62 52.37 49.04
N VAL A 781 20.62 52.62 48.14
CA VAL A 781 20.21 53.96 47.73
C VAL A 781 18.70 54.04 47.99
N ASN A 782 18.22 55.03 48.73
CA ASN A 782 16.77 55.23 49.07
C ASN A 782 16.11 53.93 49.59
N SER A 783 16.82 53.15 50.44
CA SER A 783 16.37 51.85 50.97
C SER A 783 16.35 50.69 49.94
N VAL A 784 16.83 50.88 48.70
CA VAL A 784 16.93 49.86 47.68
C VAL A 784 18.36 49.36 47.58
N HIS A 785 18.51 48.03 47.53
CA HIS A 785 19.79 47.37 47.30
C HIS A 785 20.09 47.32 45.78
N VAL A 786 21.03 48.17 45.38
CA VAL A 786 21.47 48.21 43.95
C VAL A 786 22.75 47.43 43.79
N VAL A 787 22.68 46.37 43.00
CA VAL A 787 23.81 45.54 42.60
C VAL A 787 24.05 45.73 41.10
N LYS A 788 25.24 46.24 40.74
CA LYS A 788 25.65 46.35 39.33
C LYS A 788 27.05 45.81 39.12
N ALA A 789 27.22 45.01 38.05
CA ALA A 789 28.52 44.49 37.67
C ALA A 789 28.57 44.12 36.20
N VAL A 790 29.83 43.99 35.71
CA VAL A 790 30.11 43.35 34.43
C VAL A 790 31.11 42.20 34.70
N LEU A 791 30.75 40.95 34.34
CA LEU A 791 31.55 39.75 34.57
C LEU A 791 31.76 38.96 33.27
N PRO A 792 32.94 38.33 33.10
CA PRO A 792 33.20 37.48 31.94
C PRO A 792 32.64 36.04 32.17
N VAL A 793 31.33 35.92 32.22
CA VAL A 793 30.64 34.65 32.50
C VAL A 793 29.67 34.30 31.37
N ASP A 794 29.47 33.00 31.16
CA ASP A 794 28.53 32.47 30.17
C ASP A 794 27.06 32.81 30.55
N PRO A 795 26.12 32.78 29.58
CA PRO A 795 24.72 33.16 29.79
C PRO A 795 24.03 32.41 30.91
N ALA A 796 24.33 31.13 31.08
CA ALA A 796 23.69 30.31 32.11
C ALA A 796 24.25 30.66 33.48
N SER A 797 25.57 30.85 33.60
CA SER A 797 26.22 31.34 34.85
C SER A 797 25.72 32.73 35.21
N ALA A 798 25.53 33.66 34.23
CA ALA A 798 25.00 34.98 34.50
C ALA A 798 23.59 34.92 35.10
N LYS A 799 22.74 34.03 34.57
CA LYS A 799 21.40 33.76 35.10
C LYS A 799 21.49 33.25 36.56
N ASP A 800 22.26 32.21 36.78
CA ASP A 800 22.38 31.60 38.11
C ASP A 800 22.91 32.58 39.16
N ILE A 801 23.87 33.46 38.78
CA ILE A 801 24.37 34.52 39.66
C ILE A 801 23.25 35.47 40.11
N VAL A 802 22.45 36.04 39.17
CA VAL A 802 21.43 37.03 39.56
C VAL A 802 20.31 36.39 40.37
N PHE A 803 19.99 35.09 40.14
CA PHE A 803 19.02 34.36 40.97
C PHE A 803 19.55 34.15 42.40
N LYS A 804 20.84 33.77 42.57
CA LYS A 804 21.46 33.62 43.90
C LYS A 804 21.60 34.97 44.63
N VAL A 805 21.86 36.06 43.91
CA VAL A 805 21.82 37.44 44.53
C VAL A 805 20.42 37.75 45.04
N ARG A 806 19.38 37.36 44.30
CA ARG A 806 17.99 37.54 44.77
C ARG A 806 17.65 36.65 45.97
N GLU A 807 18.16 35.41 46.01
CA GLU A 807 17.99 34.56 47.23
C GLU A 807 18.61 35.18 48.46
N ALA A 808 19.78 35.81 48.32
CA ALA A 808 20.49 36.46 49.41
C ALA A 808 19.89 37.83 49.79
N LEU A 809 19.30 38.56 48.85
CA LEU A 809 18.65 39.85 49.05
C LEU A 809 17.18 39.80 48.50
N PRO A 810 16.25 39.18 49.25
CA PRO A 810 14.91 38.88 48.69
C PRO A 810 13.97 40.14 48.60
N GLU A 811 14.29 41.21 49.28
CA GLU A 811 13.51 42.44 49.33
C GLU A 811 14.34 43.66 48.90
N ASN A 812 13.68 44.65 48.27
CA ASN A 812 14.25 45.93 47.83
C ASN A 812 15.49 45.76 46.94
N LEU A 813 15.52 44.71 46.05
CA LEU A 813 16.67 44.40 45.21
C LEU A 813 16.44 44.87 43.76
N VAL A 814 17.49 45.53 43.25
CA VAL A 814 17.74 45.79 41.84
C VAL A 814 19.14 45.23 41.53
N CYS A 815 19.19 44.14 40.79
CA CYS A 815 20.44 43.52 40.31
C CYS A 815 20.57 43.66 38.80
N VAL A 816 21.64 44.27 38.34
CA VAL A 816 21.98 44.45 36.92
C VAL A 816 23.35 43.81 36.65
N LEU A 817 23.36 42.77 35.87
CA LEU A 817 24.58 42.04 35.50
C LEU A 817 24.78 42.13 33.99
N GLY A 818 25.84 42.77 33.56
CA GLY A 818 26.40 42.65 32.25
C GLY A 818 27.36 41.43 32.19
N SER A 819 27.32 40.70 31.12
CA SER A 819 28.34 39.67 30.86
C SER A 819 28.87 39.77 29.42
N VAL A 820 30.13 39.40 29.23
CA VAL A 820 30.74 39.26 27.91
C VAL A 820 31.41 37.89 27.86
N TYR A 821 30.86 37.03 27.03
CA TYR A 821 31.36 35.67 26.81
C TYR A 821 31.55 35.43 25.30
N GLU A 822 32.73 34.97 24.91
CA GLU A 822 33.10 34.80 23.49
C GLU A 822 32.76 36.02 22.60
N SER A 823 33.07 37.20 23.10
CA SER A 823 32.81 38.52 22.48
C SER A 823 31.30 38.83 22.30
N ARG A 824 30.41 38.10 22.92
CA ARG A 824 28.97 38.35 22.90
C ARG A 824 28.50 38.97 24.22
N PRO A 825 27.97 40.20 24.21
CA PRO A 825 27.45 40.81 25.40
C PRO A 825 26.05 40.27 25.75
N LEU A 826 25.80 40.10 27.02
CA LEU A 826 24.53 39.76 27.61
C LEU A 826 24.26 40.70 28.80
N LEU A 827 23.07 41.28 28.79
CA LEU A 827 22.56 42.07 29.90
C LEU A 827 21.51 41.27 30.64
N SER A 828 21.57 41.18 31.97
CA SER A 828 20.55 40.53 32.80
C SER A 828 20.07 41.49 33.89
N ILE A 829 18.77 41.57 34.08
CA ILE A 829 18.11 42.39 35.14
C ILE A 829 17.31 41.44 36.03
N MET A 830 17.51 41.54 37.36
CA MET A 830 16.71 40.86 38.34
C MET A 830 16.18 41.90 39.34
N LEU A 831 14.87 41.87 39.58
CA LEU A 831 14.16 42.70 40.56
C LEU A 831 13.50 41.82 41.61
N SER A 832 13.49 42.25 42.87
CA SER A 832 12.66 41.60 43.90
C SER A 832 11.16 41.87 43.67
N ASP A 833 10.28 41.08 44.29
CA ASP A 833 8.84 41.11 44.02
C ASP A 833 8.17 42.39 44.50
N ASP A 834 8.69 43.00 45.61
CA ASP A 834 8.29 44.27 46.13
C ASP A 834 8.65 45.42 45.20
N MET A 835 9.83 45.39 44.55
CA MET A 835 10.20 46.39 43.54
C MET A 835 9.26 46.38 42.31
N VAL A 836 8.81 45.23 41.91
CA VAL A 836 7.84 45.08 40.83
C VAL A 836 6.44 45.58 41.23
N LYS A 837 6.02 45.25 42.47
CA LYS A 837 4.65 45.54 42.91
C LYS A 837 4.47 46.98 43.44
N ASN A 838 5.44 47.48 44.26
CA ASN A 838 5.31 48.76 44.95
C ASN A 838 5.83 49.94 44.16
N HIS A 839 6.78 49.71 43.24
CA HIS A 839 7.41 50.75 42.39
C HIS A 839 7.04 50.65 40.91
N ASP A 840 6.10 49.78 40.53
CA ASP A 840 5.65 49.52 39.14
C ASP A 840 6.77 49.28 38.14
N LEU A 841 7.86 48.65 38.61
CA LEU A 841 9.04 48.37 37.78
C LEU A 841 8.85 47.07 36.97
N ASN A 842 9.34 47.11 35.74
CA ASN A 842 9.28 45.93 34.85
C ASN A 842 10.60 45.71 34.12
N ALA A 843 11.33 44.68 34.54
CA ALA A 843 12.62 44.31 33.96
C ALA A 843 12.58 44.12 32.42
N GLY A 844 11.47 43.53 31.89
CA GLY A 844 11.28 43.33 30.46
C GLY A 844 11.13 44.61 29.64
N LYS A 845 10.55 45.70 30.27
CA LYS A 845 10.47 47.00 29.60
C LYS A 845 11.82 47.73 29.67
N ILE A 846 12.47 47.73 30.84
CA ILE A 846 13.73 48.44 31.09
C ILE A 846 14.85 47.87 30.22
N ILE A 847 14.94 46.51 30.10
CA ILE A 847 16.01 45.88 29.36
C ILE A 847 15.97 46.16 27.86
N ARG A 848 14.79 46.40 27.29
CA ARG A 848 14.63 46.72 25.87
C ARG A 848 15.27 48.06 25.51
N GLU A 849 15.20 49.03 26.39
CA GLU A 849 15.83 50.33 26.17
C GLU A 849 17.36 50.23 26.34
N ALA A 850 17.84 49.57 27.41
CA ALA A 850 19.25 49.41 27.66
C ALA A 850 19.97 48.52 26.63
N ALA A 851 19.29 47.52 26.09
CA ALA A 851 19.84 46.61 25.09
C ALA A 851 20.20 47.31 23.76
N LYS A 852 19.66 48.48 23.47
CA LYS A 852 20.01 49.28 22.30
C LYS A 852 21.51 49.65 22.28
N LEU A 853 22.09 49.88 23.48
CA LEU A 853 23.51 50.25 23.65
C LEU A 853 24.48 49.10 23.35
N ILE A 854 24.02 47.86 23.41
CA ILE A 854 24.78 46.68 23.01
C ILE A 854 24.39 46.19 21.58
N LYS A 855 23.68 46.99 20.82
CA LYS A 855 23.09 46.64 19.50
C LYS A 855 22.34 45.31 19.57
N GLY A 856 21.53 45.15 20.61
CA GLY A 856 20.86 43.92 20.95
C GLY A 856 19.39 44.05 21.16
N GLY A 857 18.76 42.93 21.53
CA GLY A 857 17.36 42.86 21.89
C GLY A 857 17.11 41.77 22.90
N GLY A 858 15.98 41.87 23.60
CA GLY A 858 15.63 40.92 24.63
C GLY A 858 14.30 41.19 25.27
N GLY A 859 14.00 40.51 26.35
CA GLY A 859 12.80 40.68 27.14
C GLY A 859 12.76 39.69 28.29
N GLY A 860 11.65 39.59 28.96
CA GLY A 860 11.45 38.70 30.08
C GLY A 860 10.21 39.04 30.88
N GLN A 861 10.14 38.45 32.02
CA GLN A 861 9.08 38.68 33.03
C GLN A 861 9.34 40.01 33.77
N PRO A 862 8.34 40.54 34.48
CA PRO A 862 8.51 41.80 35.26
C PRO A 862 9.70 41.77 36.25
N HIS A 863 10.00 40.61 36.85
CA HIS A 863 11.06 40.44 37.86
C HIS A 863 12.39 40.02 37.27
N TYR A 864 12.44 39.45 36.06
CA TYR A 864 13.65 38.99 35.42
C TYR A 864 13.60 39.12 33.89
N ALA A 865 14.65 39.72 33.34
CA ALA A 865 14.80 39.83 31.88
C ALA A 865 16.25 39.70 31.45
N GLN A 866 16.46 39.21 30.22
CA GLN A 866 17.75 39.13 29.56
C GLN A 866 17.71 39.72 28.13
N ALA A 867 18.81 40.31 27.71
CA ALA A 867 19.02 40.83 26.36
C ALA A 867 20.45 40.47 25.89
N GLY A 868 20.53 39.85 24.71
CA GLY A 868 21.80 39.61 24.04
C GLY A 868 22.08 40.72 23.02
N GLY A 869 23.37 40.98 22.74
CA GLY A 869 23.77 42.00 21.77
C GLY A 869 24.98 41.56 20.89
N LYS A 870 25.39 42.53 20.04
CA LYS A 870 26.52 42.33 19.10
C LYS A 870 27.70 43.24 19.41
N ASP A 871 27.53 44.21 20.32
CA ASP A 871 28.51 45.23 20.66
C ASP A 871 28.91 45.10 22.12
N ALA A 872 30.05 44.45 22.35
CA ALA A 872 30.55 44.16 23.66
C ALA A 872 31.07 45.43 24.41
N ASP A 873 31.52 46.43 23.68
CA ASP A 873 32.04 47.68 24.25
C ASP A 873 30.92 48.50 24.90
N GLY A 874 29.67 48.36 24.42
CA GLY A 874 28.52 49.02 24.97
C GLY A 874 27.96 48.47 26.29
N ILE A 875 28.53 47.33 26.82
CA ILE A 875 27.95 46.62 27.97
C ILE A 875 27.93 47.44 29.25
N ASN A 876 29.00 48.17 29.51
CA ASN A 876 29.07 49.05 30.71
C ASN A 876 28.05 50.18 30.66
N ALA A 877 27.92 50.81 29.47
CA ALA A 877 26.92 51.87 29.25
C ALA A 877 25.48 51.33 29.36
N ALA A 878 25.28 50.07 28.93
CA ALA A 878 23.97 49.42 29.08
C ALA A 878 23.63 49.11 30.55
N VAL A 879 24.59 48.65 31.32
CA VAL A 879 24.42 48.44 32.79
C VAL A 879 24.08 49.73 33.48
N ASP A 880 24.84 50.80 33.20
CA ASP A 880 24.56 52.15 33.78
C ASP A 880 23.23 52.71 33.34
N LYS A 881 22.82 52.52 32.09
CA LYS A 881 21.50 52.97 31.59
C LYS A 881 20.33 52.30 32.28
N VAL A 882 20.48 51.01 32.68
CA VAL A 882 19.42 50.35 33.46
C VAL A 882 19.25 51.05 34.81
N VAL A 883 20.35 51.39 35.49
CA VAL A 883 20.26 52.13 36.79
C VAL A 883 19.67 53.51 36.63
N GLU A 884 20.04 54.21 35.56
CA GLU A 884 19.43 55.55 35.21
C GLU A 884 17.89 55.45 34.96
N LEU A 885 17.47 54.45 34.25
CA LEU A 885 16.06 54.22 33.91
C LEU A 885 15.19 53.82 35.14
N LEU A 886 15.79 53.46 36.22
CA LEU A 886 15.09 53.06 37.47
C LEU A 886 14.83 54.26 38.37
N ASP A 887 15.43 55.43 38.08
CA ASP A 887 15.25 56.70 38.82
C ASP A 887 15.53 56.57 40.35
N LEU A 888 16.54 55.82 40.70
CA LEU A 888 16.90 55.40 42.05
C LEU A 888 17.97 56.35 42.70
#